data_27db0f6626dd5c0397af68cd3af6e653
#
_entry.id   27db0f6626dd5c0397af68cd3af6e653
#
_cell.length_a   1.000
_cell.length_b   1.000
_cell.length_c   1.000
_cell.angle_alpha   90.00
_cell.angle_beta   90.00
_cell.angle_gamma   90.00
#
_symmetry.space_group_name_H-M   'P 1'
#
loop_
_entity.id
_entity.type
_entity.pdbx_description
1 polymer ?
#
loop_
_entity_poly.entity_id
_entity_poly.type
_entity_poly.pdbx_seq_one_letter_code
_entity_poly.pdbx_strand_id
1 'polypeptide(L)'
;MLKINISIAVIVATVTYSLWAYVNRPEVEPSWPEIIQGFSFSPMREDNDPTRGLLPTVDQVEQDIALLEGKTHSIRTYTVDGPLASVPALAEKYNLNVALGGWIDGRLEQNLIEINKLISIADKHRENVVRVILGNEVLLRNDIPIAQLTQYLDRVRAKLTMPVSTAEPWHVWVDHPELAEHVDFIAVHMLPYWEGIENDKAVDYINEQMVKLQQLFPNKPIVIAEVGWPSNGRTRKLATADEAEQAKFLRRFLERAAERNYTYYVMEAFDQPWKRTNEGSVGAYWGVYDAQRNAKFEFIKPIIGLPEWQTLAVLSVIIAAIIFALLLRDSSSLNRRGRSFLALVAFILTTTVVWIIYDYSRQYMTIESVMVGVVMLFAMLGVIMVLLIEAHEWAETVWVKGRRRDLISIDMSDDDLPMVSIHVPAYNEPPDMLMATLDALAALDYPRYEVIVIDNNTKDEAVWKPVQEHCAVLGDKFRFFHKAPLAGFKAGALNFALSETAQEATIVAVIDSDYCVEPSWLRHLVPQFNHPNVAIVQAPQDYSDASENVFKAICFAEYRGFFHIGMVTRNERNAIIQHGTMTMVRRSSLEEVGGWSEKTITEDAELGLMIFSAGYQAVYTSKSYGKGLMPDSFLDYKNQRFRWAYGAMQILRHHAKGLRGKTPTKLTAGQRYHFVAGWLPWMADGINIVFNFAALAWSIAMITMPTQIDPPLVIFSVLPLSLFIFKIAKVIYLYHGVKIVGSVRETFAAALSGLALSHTIAKAMWLGLFTDGRPFVRTPKMEQSVALFKAIASASEETLFMLALWLAAAVIYLNAPVETWDMVLWITVLLVQSLPYFSALCLSIISAFPKLSARIVTGKRGK
;
A
#
# COMPACT_ATOMS: atom_id res chain seq x y z
N MET A 1 30.69 -13.18 13.31
CA MET A 1 29.47 -12.69 12.68
C MET A 1 28.36 -12.38 13.70
N LEU A 2 28.05 -13.27 14.63
CA LEU A 2 27.02 -13.07 15.66
C LEU A 2 27.24 -11.76 16.46
N LYS A 3 28.47 -11.51 16.95
CA LYS A 3 28.80 -10.25 17.68
C LYS A 3 28.47 -8.98 16.88
N ILE A 4 28.75 -8.97 15.56
CA ILE A 4 28.44 -7.83 14.67
C ILE A 4 26.93 -7.64 14.53
N ASN A 5 26.18 -8.73 14.35
CA ASN A 5 24.73 -8.68 14.23
C ASN A 5 24.08 -8.13 15.50
N ILE A 6 24.55 -8.63 16.67
CA ILE A 6 24.10 -8.14 17.98
C ILE A 6 24.43 -6.63 18.12
N SER A 7 25.67 -6.22 17.80
CA SER A 7 26.04 -4.81 17.89
C SER A 7 25.16 -3.91 16.99
N ILE A 8 24.88 -4.33 15.75
CA ILE A 8 23.98 -3.58 14.85
C ILE A 8 22.57 -3.50 15.43
N ALA A 9 22.02 -4.64 15.89
CA ALA A 9 20.70 -4.68 16.49
C ALA A 9 20.60 -3.76 17.71
N VAL A 10 21.59 -3.81 18.60
CA VAL A 10 21.64 -2.94 19.79
C VAL A 10 21.71 -1.47 19.41
N ILE A 11 22.56 -1.08 18.45
CA ILE A 11 22.66 0.31 18.00
C ILE A 11 21.32 0.80 17.44
N VAL A 12 20.72 0.05 16.52
CA VAL A 12 19.45 0.44 15.92
C VAL A 12 18.32 0.44 16.94
N ALA A 13 18.27 -0.54 17.85
CA ALA A 13 17.33 -0.58 18.97
C ALA A 13 17.46 0.66 19.87
N THR A 14 18.71 1.03 20.22
CA THR A 14 18.97 2.23 21.03
C THR A 14 18.50 3.50 20.30
N VAL A 15 18.79 3.63 19.00
CA VAL A 15 18.33 4.77 18.20
C VAL A 15 16.80 4.80 18.14
N THR A 16 16.15 3.67 17.90
CA THR A 16 14.69 3.56 17.86
C THR A 16 14.08 3.96 19.21
N TYR A 17 14.58 3.40 20.30
CA TYR A 17 14.11 3.74 21.65
C TYR A 17 14.32 5.25 21.97
N SER A 18 15.47 5.78 21.58
CA SER A 18 15.78 7.21 21.80
C SER A 18 14.88 8.13 20.97
N LEU A 19 14.49 7.73 19.76
CA LEU A 19 13.51 8.45 18.94
C LEU A 19 12.13 8.45 19.59
N TRP A 20 11.68 7.29 20.10
CA TRP A 20 10.44 7.21 20.87
C TRP A 20 10.47 8.14 22.09
N ALA A 21 11.57 8.13 22.87
CA ALA A 21 11.75 8.98 24.03
C ALA A 21 11.79 10.47 23.65
N TYR A 22 12.41 10.81 22.52
CA TYR A 22 12.52 12.20 22.04
C TYR A 22 11.17 12.76 21.60
N VAL A 23 10.40 11.99 20.85
CA VAL A 23 9.08 12.39 20.35
C VAL A 23 8.07 12.50 21.50
N ASN A 24 8.19 11.65 22.52
CA ASN A 24 7.30 11.60 23.68
C ASN A 24 7.93 12.24 24.93
N ARG A 25 8.78 13.25 24.75
CA ARG A 25 9.33 14.00 25.88
C ARG A 25 8.20 14.72 26.63
N PRO A 26 8.24 14.71 27.99
CA PRO A 26 7.25 15.41 28.79
C PRO A 26 7.27 16.92 28.52
N GLU A 27 6.11 17.50 28.28
CA GLU A 27 5.93 18.96 28.12
C GLU A 27 5.21 19.52 29.35
N VAL A 28 5.78 20.62 29.89
CA VAL A 28 5.21 21.29 31.07
C VAL A 28 4.20 22.31 30.60
N GLU A 29 2.96 22.13 31.00
CA GLU A 29 1.83 23.03 30.70
C GLU A 29 1.19 23.53 32.00
N PRO A 30 0.41 24.64 31.99
CA PRO A 30 -0.34 25.10 33.14
C PRO A 30 -1.14 23.99 33.83
N SER A 31 -1.27 24.01 35.14
CA SER A 31 -2.07 23.02 35.83
C SER A 31 -3.57 23.22 35.60
N TRP A 32 -4.34 22.11 35.47
CA TRP A 32 -5.78 22.19 35.46
C TRP A 32 -6.26 22.76 36.81
N PRO A 33 -7.20 23.75 36.84
CA PRO A 33 -7.78 24.25 38.09
C PRO A 33 -8.52 23.17 38.87
N GLU A 34 -8.55 23.26 40.20
CA GLU A 34 -9.28 22.33 41.03
C GLU A 34 -10.78 22.28 40.65
N ILE A 35 -11.38 23.43 40.41
CA ILE A 35 -12.77 23.59 39.97
C ILE A 35 -12.81 24.56 38.77
N ILE A 36 -13.42 24.14 37.66
CA ILE A 36 -13.63 24.98 36.48
C ILE A 36 -15.02 25.64 36.49
N GLN A 37 -15.23 26.64 35.61
CA GLN A 37 -16.51 27.34 35.48
C GLN A 37 -17.63 26.43 35.03
N GLY A 38 -17.49 25.68 33.94
CA GLY A 38 -18.51 24.80 33.45
C GLY A 38 -18.08 23.76 32.44
N PHE A 39 -18.86 22.67 32.37
CA PHE A 39 -18.80 21.69 31.28
C PHE A 39 -20.07 21.72 30.44
N SER A 40 -19.92 21.60 29.13
CA SER A 40 -21.01 21.09 28.26
C SER A 40 -21.29 19.65 28.65
N PHE A 41 -22.55 19.33 28.92
CA PHE A 41 -23.00 18.08 29.54
C PHE A 41 -23.99 17.35 28.62
N SER A 42 -23.54 16.26 28.08
CA SER A 42 -24.32 15.31 27.30
C SER A 42 -24.00 13.90 27.83
N PRO A 43 -24.89 13.28 28.62
CA PRO A 43 -24.60 12.03 29.34
C PRO A 43 -24.79 10.77 28.48
N MET A 44 -24.61 10.89 27.16
CA MET A 44 -24.71 9.73 26.27
C MET A 44 -23.52 8.80 26.47
N ARG A 45 -23.75 7.50 26.45
CA ARG A 45 -22.77 6.43 26.57
C ARG A 45 -22.53 5.81 25.19
N GLU A 46 -21.64 4.84 25.11
CA GLU A 46 -21.21 4.22 23.83
C GLU A 46 -22.38 3.55 23.07
N ASP A 47 -23.34 3.01 23.81
CA ASP A 47 -24.57 2.36 23.32
C ASP A 47 -25.75 3.31 23.11
N ASN A 48 -25.63 4.58 23.46
CA ASN A 48 -26.67 5.58 23.25
C ASN A 48 -26.55 6.25 21.88
N ASP A 49 -27.73 6.55 21.31
CA ASP A 49 -27.83 7.30 20.04
C ASP A 49 -29.15 8.09 20.09
N PRO A 50 -29.10 9.40 20.41
CA PRO A 50 -30.31 10.22 20.51
C PRO A 50 -31.01 10.37 19.16
N THR A 51 -30.33 10.23 18.02
CA THR A 51 -30.96 10.27 16.70
C THR A 51 -31.86 9.07 16.43
N ARG A 52 -31.63 7.97 17.15
CA ARG A 52 -32.43 6.73 17.13
C ARG A 52 -33.34 6.58 18.36
N GLY A 53 -33.37 7.59 19.23
CA GLY A 53 -34.16 7.52 20.48
C GLY A 53 -33.54 6.62 21.57
N LEU A 54 -32.28 6.21 21.43
CA LEU A 54 -31.57 5.41 22.43
C LEU A 54 -30.91 6.37 23.43
N LEU A 55 -31.65 6.70 24.50
CA LEU A 55 -31.25 7.64 25.52
C LEU A 55 -30.71 6.92 26.78
N PRO A 56 -29.86 7.58 27.60
CA PRO A 56 -29.43 7.04 28.90
C PRO A 56 -30.60 6.96 29.87
N THR A 57 -30.47 6.15 30.91
CA THR A 57 -31.43 6.12 32.03
C THR A 57 -31.18 7.31 32.96
N VAL A 58 -32.20 7.67 33.78
CA VAL A 58 -32.06 8.72 34.80
C VAL A 58 -30.94 8.42 35.79
N ASP A 59 -30.77 7.15 36.19
CA ASP A 59 -29.70 6.71 37.09
C ASP A 59 -28.32 6.89 36.46
N GLN A 60 -28.19 6.68 35.14
CA GLN A 60 -26.93 6.94 34.40
C GLN A 60 -26.64 8.43 34.36
N VAL A 61 -27.65 9.27 34.13
CA VAL A 61 -27.50 10.73 34.18
C VAL A 61 -27.07 11.18 35.58
N GLU A 62 -27.64 10.63 36.65
CA GLU A 62 -27.24 10.94 38.02
C GLU A 62 -25.79 10.54 38.31
N GLN A 63 -25.37 9.35 37.90
CA GLN A 63 -23.95 8.90 38.02
C GLN A 63 -22.99 9.87 37.35
N ASP A 64 -23.34 10.33 36.16
CA ASP A 64 -22.50 11.25 35.37
C ASP A 64 -22.44 12.65 36.03
N ILE A 65 -23.53 13.14 36.61
CA ILE A 65 -23.56 14.40 37.39
C ILE A 65 -22.74 14.27 38.67
N ALA A 66 -22.89 13.16 39.41
CA ALA A 66 -22.09 12.88 40.61
C ALA A 66 -20.60 12.86 40.38
N LEU A 67 -20.15 12.39 39.19
CA LEU A 67 -18.74 12.39 38.82
C LEU A 67 -18.19 13.82 38.67
N LEU A 68 -19.00 14.79 38.33
CA LEU A 68 -18.63 16.19 38.15
C LEU A 68 -18.69 17.01 39.43
N GLU A 69 -19.22 16.47 40.53
CA GLU A 69 -19.24 17.14 41.85
C GLU A 69 -17.83 17.53 42.28
N GLY A 70 -17.65 18.77 42.71
CA GLY A 70 -16.35 19.34 43.14
C GLY A 70 -15.35 19.58 42.03
N LYS A 71 -15.68 19.32 40.74
CA LYS A 71 -14.82 19.53 39.60
C LYS A 71 -15.25 20.74 38.73
N THR A 72 -16.52 21.11 38.81
CA THR A 72 -17.07 22.25 38.08
C THR A 72 -18.13 22.98 38.91
N HIS A 73 -18.32 24.27 38.61
CA HIS A 73 -19.41 25.05 39.22
C HIS A 73 -20.75 24.87 38.49
N SER A 74 -20.70 24.53 37.20
CA SER A 74 -21.92 24.52 36.38
C SER A 74 -21.83 23.48 35.28
N ILE A 75 -22.99 23.00 34.80
CA ILE A 75 -23.13 22.20 33.60
C ILE A 75 -24.07 22.88 32.60
N ARG A 76 -23.81 22.74 31.31
CA ARG A 76 -24.66 23.22 30.23
C ARG A 76 -25.27 22.04 29.50
N THR A 77 -26.63 22.02 29.41
CA THR A 77 -27.37 21.02 28.63
C THR A 77 -27.78 21.56 27.27
N TYR A 78 -28.29 20.67 26.41
CA TYR A 78 -28.67 21.01 25.01
C TYR A 78 -30.17 20.87 24.75
N THR A 79 -30.87 20.06 25.54
CA THR A 79 -32.31 19.76 25.41
C THR A 79 -32.90 19.38 26.75
N VAL A 80 -34.21 19.48 26.86
CA VAL A 80 -35.00 18.99 27.99
C VAL A 80 -35.85 17.77 27.63
N ASP A 81 -35.47 17.07 26.55
CA ASP A 81 -36.18 15.86 26.16
C ASP A 81 -35.77 14.62 26.97
N GLY A 82 -36.71 13.68 27.09
CA GLY A 82 -36.49 12.41 27.78
C GLY A 82 -35.90 12.55 29.19
N PRO A 83 -34.91 11.73 29.56
CA PRO A 83 -34.24 11.74 30.87
C PRO A 83 -33.49 13.05 31.17
N LEU A 84 -33.12 13.83 30.16
CA LEU A 84 -32.41 15.11 30.34
C LEU A 84 -33.27 16.18 31.03
N ALA A 85 -34.60 16.02 31.04
CA ALA A 85 -35.49 16.85 31.83
C ALA A 85 -35.24 16.78 33.36
N SER A 86 -34.62 15.71 33.86
CA SER A 86 -34.30 15.54 35.27
C SER A 86 -32.97 16.21 35.68
N VAL A 87 -32.16 16.69 34.74
CA VAL A 87 -30.83 17.25 35.04
C VAL A 87 -30.85 18.37 36.04
N PRO A 88 -31.73 19.40 36.01
CA PRO A 88 -31.75 20.43 37.04
C PRO A 88 -32.01 19.91 38.45
N ALA A 89 -32.96 18.99 38.60
CA ALA A 89 -33.30 18.38 39.91
C ALA A 89 -32.15 17.49 40.44
N LEU A 90 -31.44 16.79 39.56
CA LEU A 90 -30.29 15.98 39.94
C LEU A 90 -29.06 16.85 40.27
N ALA A 91 -28.80 17.87 39.46
CA ALA A 91 -27.65 18.80 39.63
C ALA A 91 -27.74 19.54 40.97
N GLU A 92 -28.97 19.87 41.46
CA GLU A 92 -29.21 20.48 42.75
C GLU A 92 -28.68 19.62 43.92
N LYS A 93 -28.83 18.27 43.84
CA LYS A 93 -28.32 17.36 44.86
C LYS A 93 -26.77 17.43 45.00
N TYR A 94 -26.07 17.78 43.96
CA TYR A 94 -24.61 17.81 43.89
C TYR A 94 -24.05 19.25 43.84
N ASN A 95 -24.86 20.26 44.24
CA ASN A 95 -24.51 21.69 44.29
C ASN A 95 -23.97 22.22 42.94
N LEU A 96 -24.52 21.74 41.81
CA LEU A 96 -24.16 22.21 40.49
C LEU A 96 -25.22 23.15 39.93
N ASN A 97 -24.75 24.28 39.38
CA ASN A 97 -25.59 25.17 38.60
C ASN A 97 -25.85 24.60 37.21
N VAL A 98 -26.92 25.01 36.55
CA VAL A 98 -27.30 24.54 35.24
C VAL A 98 -27.53 25.72 34.28
N ALA A 99 -26.83 25.73 33.15
CA ALA A 99 -27.22 26.48 31.98
C ALA A 99 -28.12 25.56 31.14
N LEU A 100 -29.46 25.78 31.28
CA LEU A 100 -30.46 24.86 30.73
C LEU A 100 -30.64 25.12 29.23
N GLY A 101 -30.37 24.11 28.41
CA GLY A 101 -30.53 24.13 26.96
C GLY A 101 -31.88 23.64 26.49
N GLY A 102 -32.40 24.23 25.41
CA GLY A 102 -33.54 23.75 24.63
C GLY A 102 -33.17 23.61 23.17
N TRP A 103 -33.46 22.45 22.60
CA TRP A 103 -33.14 22.14 21.22
C TRP A 103 -34.15 22.77 20.26
N ILE A 104 -33.64 23.46 19.22
CA ILE A 104 -34.46 24.05 18.17
C ILE A 104 -33.93 23.56 16.81
N ASP A 105 -34.84 23.08 15.98
CA ASP A 105 -34.55 22.62 14.61
C ASP A 105 -35.73 22.92 13.65
N GLY A 106 -35.69 22.35 12.44
CA GLY A 106 -36.74 22.56 11.43
C GLY A 106 -38.13 22.00 11.77
N ARG A 107 -38.29 21.25 12.89
CA ARG A 107 -39.56 20.63 13.32
C ARG A 107 -40.35 21.60 14.24
N LEU A 108 -41.07 22.52 13.61
CA LEU A 108 -41.69 23.63 14.32
C LEU A 108 -42.65 23.23 15.47
N GLU A 109 -43.40 22.14 15.34
CA GLU A 109 -44.30 21.63 16.41
C GLU A 109 -43.49 21.13 17.58
N GLN A 110 -42.40 20.40 17.35
CA GLN A 110 -41.52 19.88 18.38
C GLN A 110 -40.79 21.03 19.11
N ASN A 111 -40.39 22.08 18.40
CA ASN A 111 -39.81 23.28 19.01
C ASN A 111 -40.75 23.92 20.06
N LEU A 112 -42.07 23.97 19.77
CA LEU A 112 -43.03 24.53 20.73
C LEU A 112 -43.19 23.66 21.96
N ILE A 113 -43.16 22.34 21.83
CA ILE A 113 -43.18 21.37 22.95
C ILE A 113 -41.93 21.55 23.81
N GLU A 114 -40.73 21.60 23.15
CA GLU A 114 -39.47 21.80 23.83
C GLU A 114 -39.43 23.13 24.60
N ILE A 115 -39.85 24.24 23.98
CA ILE A 115 -39.91 25.56 24.61
C ILE A 115 -40.80 25.57 25.83
N ASN A 116 -42.01 24.99 25.73
CA ASN A 116 -42.95 24.98 26.86
C ASN A 116 -42.41 24.16 28.03
N LYS A 117 -41.78 23.03 27.75
CA LYS A 117 -41.15 22.15 28.73
C LYS A 117 -39.94 22.83 29.38
N LEU A 118 -39.10 23.48 28.58
CA LEU A 118 -37.97 24.27 29.03
C LEU A 118 -38.39 25.35 30.01
N ILE A 119 -39.41 26.17 29.66
CA ILE A 119 -39.94 27.21 30.55
C ILE A 119 -40.43 26.61 31.88
N SER A 120 -41.19 25.51 31.82
CA SER A 120 -41.72 24.85 33.04
C SER A 120 -40.60 24.33 33.94
N ILE A 121 -39.58 23.73 33.40
CA ILE A 121 -38.43 23.17 34.16
C ILE A 121 -37.59 24.30 34.74
N ALA A 122 -37.25 25.32 33.94
CA ALA A 122 -36.48 26.47 34.39
C ALA A 122 -37.17 27.20 35.51
N ASP A 123 -38.48 27.42 35.42
CA ASP A 123 -39.29 28.07 36.43
C ASP A 123 -39.35 27.29 37.75
N LYS A 124 -39.42 25.97 37.66
CA LYS A 124 -39.44 25.05 38.81
C LYS A 124 -38.11 25.00 39.58
N HIS A 125 -37.00 25.10 38.89
CA HIS A 125 -35.61 24.96 39.41
C HIS A 125 -34.84 26.26 39.36
N ARG A 126 -35.46 27.38 39.72
CA ARG A 126 -34.88 28.75 39.67
C ARG A 126 -33.61 28.93 40.52
N GLU A 127 -33.42 28.12 41.52
CA GLU A 127 -32.32 28.23 42.46
C GLU A 127 -31.00 27.79 41.85
N ASN A 128 -31.01 26.78 40.99
CA ASN A 128 -29.82 26.23 40.36
C ASN A 128 -29.78 26.40 38.83
N VAL A 129 -30.88 26.77 38.16
CA VAL A 129 -30.87 27.17 36.73
C VAL A 129 -30.45 28.62 36.60
N VAL A 130 -29.18 28.86 36.32
CA VAL A 130 -28.59 30.21 36.33
C VAL A 130 -28.74 30.95 34.98
N ARG A 131 -29.03 30.26 33.91
CA ARG A 131 -29.31 30.82 32.57
C ARG A 131 -29.99 29.79 31.67
N VAL A 132 -30.61 30.30 30.62
CA VAL A 132 -31.26 29.49 29.59
C VAL A 132 -30.61 29.75 28.21
N ILE A 133 -30.32 28.70 27.45
CA ILE A 133 -29.79 28.77 26.10
C ILE A 133 -30.77 28.04 25.17
N LEU A 134 -31.53 28.81 24.37
CA LEU A 134 -32.54 28.29 23.46
C LEU A 134 -31.96 28.19 22.05
N GLY A 135 -31.76 27.00 21.57
CA GLY A 135 -31.11 26.72 20.28
C GLY A 135 -29.57 26.63 20.40
N ASN A 136 -29.01 25.77 19.61
CA ASN A 136 -27.59 25.53 19.47
C ASN A 136 -27.23 25.48 17.99
N GLU A 137 -26.53 26.50 17.48
CA GLU A 137 -26.12 26.62 16.07
C GLU A 137 -27.27 26.57 15.06
N VAL A 138 -28.41 27.12 15.47
CA VAL A 138 -29.66 27.11 14.67
C VAL A 138 -29.47 27.84 13.34
N LEU A 139 -28.80 29.01 13.37
CA LEU A 139 -28.54 29.82 12.19
C LEU A 139 -27.40 29.23 11.36
N LEU A 140 -26.37 28.71 12.00
CA LEU A 140 -25.28 28.01 11.31
C LEU A 140 -25.82 26.81 10.49
N ARG A 141 -26.72 26.02 11.06
CA ARG A 141 -27.34 24.88 10.38
C ARG A 141 -28.45 25.25 9.40
N ASN A 142 -28.88 26.54 9.37
CA ASN A 142 -30.05 26.99 8.60
C ASN A 142 -31.33 26.22 8.92
N ASP A 143 -31.55 25.86 10.18
CA ASP A 143 -32.71 25.08 10.61
C ASP A 143 -34.02 25.87 10.51
N ILE A 144 -33.99 27.14 10.94
CA ILE A 144 -35.13 28.08 10.83
C ILE A 144 -34.62 29.47 10.50
N PRO A 145 -35.46 30.34 9.91
CA PRO A 145 -35.11 31.75 9.69
C PRO A 145 -34.89 32.53 11.01
N ILE A 146 -33.99 33.54 10.99
CA ILE A 146 -33.68 34.37 12.15
C ILE A 146 -34.95 35.01 12.77
N ALA A 147 -35.91 35.44 11.98
CA ALA A 147 -37.17 36.01 12.46
C ALA A 147 -38.01 35.01 13.29
N GLN A 148 -37.91 33.72 13.01
CA GLN A 148 -38.57 32.69 13.78
C GLN A 148 -37.83 32.41 15.10
N LEU A 149 -36.49 32.41 15.04
CA LEU A 149 -35.64 32.23 16.23
C LEU A 149 -35.83 33.37 17.23
N THR A 150 -35.85 34.62 16.76
CA THR A 150 -36.07 35.81 17.63
C THR A 150 -37.44 35.80 18.27
N GLN A 151 -38.50 35.34 17.55
CA GLN A 151 -39.83 35.16 18.18
C GLN A 151 -39.80 34.13 19.30
N TYR A 152 -39.08 33.04 19.13
CA TYR A 152 -38.94 32.04 20.17
C TYR A 152 -38.17 32.56 21.38
N LEU A 153 -37.07 33.30 21.15
CA LEU A 153 -36.28 33.95 22.20
C LEU A 153 -37.12 34.94 23.00
N ASP A 154 -37.87 35.85 22.34
CA ASP A 154 -38.70 36.86 22.97
C ASP A 154 -39.81 36.20 23.81
N ARG A 155 -40.41 35.12 23.31
CA ARG A 155 -41.40 34.30 24.05
C ARG A 155 -40.83 33.72 25.35
N VAL A 156 -39.61 33.17 25.31
CA VAL A 156 -38.96 32.58 26.51
C VAL A 156 -38.56 33.68 27.48
N ARG A 157 -37.94 34.78 27.02
CA ARG A 157 -37.58 35.94 27.85
C ARG A 157 -38.78 36.56 28.57
N ALA A 158 -39.91 36.63 27.90
CA ALA A 158 -41.13 37.19 28.51
C ALA A 158 -41.68 36.32 29.66
N LYS A 159 -41.25 35.05 29.75
CA LYS A 159 -41.77 34.08 30.72
C LYS A 159 -40.81 33.79 31.91
N LEU A 160 -39.50 34.00 31.67
CA LEU A 160 -38.46 33.62 32.63
C LEU A 160 -37.81 34.86 33.25
N THR A 161 -37.27 34.72 34.46
CA THR A 161 -36.55 35.77 35.17
C THR A 161 -35.02 35.61 35.04
N MET A 162 -34.55 34.40 34.72
CA MET A 162 -33.13 34.17 34.45
C MET A 162 -32.76 34.60 33.04
N PRO A 163 -31.47 34.95 32.80
CA PRO A 163 -31.00 35.38 31.49
C PRO A 163 -31.18 34.33 30.40
N VAL A 164 -31.63 34.77 29.21
CA VAL A 164 -31.88 33.92 28.02
C VAL A 164 -30.99 34.33 26.86
N SER A 165 -30.45 33.35 26.15
CA SER A 165 -29.69 33.56 24.92
C SER A 165 -29.92 32.37 23.94
N THR A 166 -29.31 32.47 22.78
CA THR A 166 -29.06 31.34 21.86
C THR A 166 -27.54 31.18 21.67
N ALA A 167 -27.08 29.98 21.34
CA ALA A 167 -25.66 29.72 21.17
C ALA A 167 -25.30 29.55 19.70
N GLU A 168 -24.36 30.35 19.20
CA GLU A 168 -23.89 30.35 17.82
C GLU A 168 -22.37 30.55 17.76
N PRO A 169 -21.68 30.14 16.69
CA PRO A 169 -20.29 30.49 16.48
C PRO A 169 -20.03 32.01 16.41
N TRP A 170 -18.83 32.44 16.74
CA TRP A 170 -18.47 33.85 16.80
C TRP A 170 -18.76 34.60 15.51
N HIS A 171 -18.55 34.02 14.33
CA HIS A 171 -18.80 34.66 13.03
C HIS A 171 -20.30 34.86 12.77
N VAL A 172 -21.16 33.96 13.23
CA VAL A 172 -22.64 34.11 13.10
C VAL A 172 -23.11 35.33 13.90
N TRP A 173 -22.55 35.56 15.10
CA TRP A 173 -22.83 36.76 15.88
C TRP A 173 -22.36 38.06 15.19
N VAL A 174 -21.25 37.99 14.44
CA VAL A 174 -20.76 39.13 13.65
C VAL A 174 -21.64 39.36 12.41
N ASP A 175 -22.09 38.32 11.76
CA ASP A 175 -22.90 38.39 10.54
C ASP A 175 -24.38 38.80 10.84
N HIS A 176 -24.87 38.50 12.06
CA HIS A 176 -26.22 38.76 12.53
C HIS A 176 -26.25 39.55 13.84
N PRO A 177 -25.70 40.78 13.89
CA PRO A 177 -25.63 41.59 15.11
C PRO A 177 -27.01 41.96 15.67
N GLU A 178 -28.07 41.98 14.86
CA GLU A 178 -29.46 42.21 15.26
C GLU A 178 -29.96 41.16 16.26
N LEU A 179 -29.43 39.96 16.25
CA LEU A 179 -29.79 38.90 17.19
C LEU A 179 -29.53 39.29 18.66
N ALA A 180 -28.54 40.18 18.88
CA ALA A 180 -28.22 40.67 20.22
C ALA A 180 -29.31 41.47 20.91
N GLU A 181 -30.29 42.04 20.17
CA GLU A 181 -31.45 42.74 20.77
C GLU A 181 -32.43 41.77 21.43
N HIS A 182 -32.47 40.52 20.98
CA HIS A 182 -33.39 39.49 21.44
C HIS A 182 -32.82 38.55 22.53
N VAL A 183 -31.60 38.81 23.00
CA VAL A 183 -30.93 38.00 24.05
C VAL A 183 -30.45 38.87 25.22
N ASP A 184 -30.22 38.26 26.38
CA ASP A 184 -29.72 38.97 27.57
C ASP A 184 -28.19 38.92 27.65
N PHE A 185 -27.55 37.96 27.01
CA PHE A 185 -26.10 37.78 26.89
C PHE A 185 -25.75 37.12 25.57
N ILE A 186 -24.50 37.25 25.12
CA ILE A 186 -24.03 36.59 23.91
C ILE A 186 -23.47 35.21 24.31
N ALA A 187 -24.10 34.13 23.86
CA ALA A 187 -23.57 32.77 24.03
C ALA A 187 -22.81 32.38 22.76
N VAL A 188 -21.48 32.29 22.84
CA VAL A 188 -20.61 32.12 21.67
C VAL A 188 -19.86 30.79 21.73
N HIS A 189 -19.72 30.11 20.59
CA HIS A 189 -18.84 28.98 20.42
C HIS A 189 -17.46 29.43 19.92
N MET A 190 -16.42 28.95 20.58
CA MET A 190 -15.02 29.20 20.28
C MET A 190 -14.29 27.89 20.07
N LEU A 191 -14.33 27.37 18.85
CA LEU A 191 -13.81 26.05 18.47
C LEU A 191 -12.74 26.17 17.37
N PRO A 192 -11.51 26.63 17.69
CA PRO A 192 -10.46 26.91 16.71
C PRO A 192 -10.06 25.70 15.88
N TYR A 193 -10.28 24.48 16.36
CA TYR A 193 -10.05 23.26 15.61
C TYR A 193 -10.83 23.25 14.28
N TRP A 194 -12.12 23.62 14.28
CA TRP A 194 -12.94 23.65 13.07
C TRP A 194 -12.44 24.66 12.04
N GLU A 195 -11.75 25.68 12.47
CA GLU A 195 -11.15 26.70 11.60
C GLU A 195 -9.74 26.32 11.13
N GLY A 196 -9.20 25.22 11.67
CA GLY A 196 -7.90 24.68 11.31
C GLY A 196 -6.72 25.47 11.91
N ILE A 197 -6.94 26.15 13.02
CA ILE A 197 -5.92 26.92 13.73
C ILE A 197 -4.98 25.96 14.45
N GLU A 198 -3.66 26.20 14.31
CA GLU A 198 -2.63 25.46 15.04
C GLU A 198 -2.83 25.59 16.56
N ASN A 199 -2.67 24.52 17.33
CA ASN A 199 -2.92 24.48 18.77
C ASN A 199 -2.21 25.60 19.55
N ASP A 200 -0.93 25.80 19.25
CA ASP A 200 -0.11 26.84 19.94
C ASP A 200 -0.64 28.28 19.75
N LYS A 201 -1.45 28.51 18.73
CA LYS A 201 -2.07 29.82 18.42
C LYS A 201 -3.55 29.89 18.79
N ALA A 202 -4.16 28.75 19.16
CA ALA A 202 -5.59 28.62 19.31
C ALA A 202 -6.15 29.46 20.45
N VAL A 203 -5.44 29.55 21.57
CA VAL A 203 -5.86 30.36 22.73
C VAL A 203 -5.77 31.85 22.44
N ASP A 204 -4.72 32.29 21.75
CA ASP A 204 -4.59 33.69 21.34
C ASP A 204 -5.65 34.07 20.30
N TYR A 205 -5.94 33.18 19.37
CA TYR A 205 -7.05 33.35 18.43
C TYR A 205 -8.38 33.54 19.15
N ILE A 206 -8.74 32.73 20.15
CA ILE A 206 -9.95 32.92 20.95
C ILE A 206 -9.97 34.30 21.58
N ASN A 207 -8.83 34.73 22.16
CA ASN A 207 -8.75 36.06 22.78
C ASN A 207 -8.99 37.20 21.78
N GLU A 208 -8.48 37.08 20.55
CA GLU A 208 -8.73 38.07 19.48
C GLU A 208 -10.21 38.12 19.09
N GLN A 209 -10.89 36.99 18.96
CA GLN A 209 -12.31 36.96 18.63
C GLN A 209 -13.16 37.48 19.81
N MET A 210 -12.78 37.19 21.04
CA MET A 210 -13.44 37.75 22.25
C MET A 210 -13.34 39.26 22.29
N VAL A 211 -12.19 39.86 21.98
CA VAL A 211 -12.00 41.31 21.89
C VAL A 211 -12.90 41.93 20.81
N LYS A 212 -13.01 41.30 19.64
CA LYS A 212 -13.91 41.76 18.58
C LYS A 212 -15.37 41.75 19.01
N LEU A 213 -15.83 40.69 19.65
CA LEU A 213 -17.19 40.58 20.14
C LEU A 213 -17.49 41.58 21.25
N GLN A 214 -16.52 41.84 22.17
CA GLN A 214 -16.65 42.87 23.21
C GLN A 214 -16.77 44.27 22.61
N GLN A 215 -16.07 44.55 21.51
CA GLN A 215 -16.19 45.80 20.78
C GLN A 215 -17.54 45.94 20.06
N LEU A 216 -18.06 44.84 19.49
CA LEU A 216 -19.33 44.84 18.78
C LEU A 216 -20.52 44.91 19.75
N PHE A 217 -20.43 44.26 20.90
CA PHE A 217 -21.50 44.15 21.89
C PHE A 217 -21.08 44.69 23.28
N PRO A 218 -20.73 45.98 23.40
CA PRO A 218 -20.12 46.53 24.62
C PRO A 218 -21.03 46.45 25.85
N ASN A 219 -22.34 46.36 25.68
CA ASN A 219 -23.35 46.35 26.75
C ASN A 219 -23.90 44.96 27.06
N LYS A 220 -23.39 43.88 26.40
CA LYS A 220 -23.85 42.53 26.63
C LYS A 220 -22.77 41.70 27.28
N PRO A 221 -23.07 40.95 28.36
CA PRO A 221 -22.19 39.89 28.85
C PRO A 221 -21.93 38.88 27.77
N ILE A 222 -20.67 38.39 27.64
CA ILE A 222 -20.32 37.33 26.72
C ILE A 222 -19.98 36.06 27.51
N VAL A 223 -20.60 34.97 27.13
CA VAL A 223 -20.39 33.63 27.68
C VAL A 223 -19.88 32.71 26.59
N ILE A 224 -18.72 32.11 26.76
CA ILE A 224 -18.21 31.11 25.86
C ILE A 224 -19.00 29.82 26.15
N ALA A 225 -20.02 29.55 25.34
CA ALA A 225 -20.93 28.45 25.55
C ALA A 225 -20.29 27.10 25.16
N GLU A 226 -19.32 27.11 24.23
CA GLU A 226 -18.50 25.96 23.92
C GLU A 226 -17.07 26.38 23.63
N VAL A 227 -16.11 25.67 24.24
CA VAL A 227 -14.68 25.76 23.96
C VAL A 227 -14.07 24.39 24.17
N GLY A 228 -13.36 23.88 23.17
CA GLY A 228 -12.83 22.54 23.23
C GLY A 228 -11.82 22.25 22.13
N TRP A 229 -11.23 21.05 22.23
CA TRP A 229 -10.31 20.48 21.27
C TRP A 229 -10.52 18.96 21.24
N PRO A 230 -10.60 18.32 20.07
CA PRO A 230 -10.83 16.86 20.01
C PRO A 230 -9.55 16.09 20.32
N SER A 231 -9.69 14.95 21.01
CA SER A 231 -8.57 14.09 21.42
C SER A 231 -8.21 13.02 20.39
N ASN A 232 -9.02 12.84 19.37
CA ASN A 232 -8.77 11.86 18.30
C ASN A 232 -9.56 12.28 17.05
N GLY A 233 -9.18 11.72 15.90
CA GLY A 233 -9.82 11.99 14.64
C GLY A 233 -8.88 12.66 13.64
N ARG A 234 -9.43 13.51 12.78
CA ARG A 234 -8.68 14.03 11.63
C ARG A 234 -7.94 15.33 11.95
N THR A 235 -6.81 15.51 11.30
CA THR A 235 -6.13 16.81 11.23
C THR A 235 -6.87 17.74 10.28
N ARG A 236 -7.36 18.87 10.77
CA ARG A 236 -8.01 19.89 9.95
C ARG A 236 -7.04 21.06 9.71
N LYS A 237 -6.54 21.23 8.48
CA LYS A 237 -5.45 22.18 8.16
C LYS A 237 -4.24 21.95 9.08
N LEU A 238 -4.02 22.85 10.06
CA LEU A 238 -2.93 22.78 11.04
C LEU A 238 -3.38 22.27 12.42
N ALA A 239 -4.68 22.05 12.62
CA ALA A 239 -5.25 21.58 13.88
C ALA A 239 -5.20 20.06 13.95
N THR A 240 -4.30 19.52 14.77
CA THR A 240 -4.17 18.08 15.02
C THR A 240 -5.06 17.65 16.16
N ALA A 241 -5.82 16.54 15.98
CA ALA A 241 -6.66 15.96 17.00
C ALA A 241 -5.93 14.80 17.68
N ASP A 242 -5.43 15.01 18.90
CA ASP A 242 -4.89 13.97 19.78
C ASP A 242 -5.02 14.37 21.26
N GLU A 243 -4.84 13.38 22.17
CA GLU A 243 -5.05 13.57 23.61
C GLU A 243 -4.08 14.62 24.21
N ALA A 244 -2.85 14.66 23.73
CA ALA A 244 -1.87 15.63 24.21
C ALA A 244 -2.22 17.05 23.77
N GLU A 245 -2.66 17.21 22.51
CA GLU A 245 -3.09 18.52 21.99
C GLU A 245 -4.39 18.99 22.68
N GLN A 246 -5.33 18.07 22.97
CA GLN A 246 -6.51 18.39 23.77
C GLN A 246 -6.10 18.92 25.16
N ALA A 247 -5.20 18.21 25.83
CA ALA A 247 -4.71 18.58 27.16
C ALA A 247 -4.00 19.92 27.17
N LYS A 248 -3.10 20.18 26.20
CA LYS A 248 -2.38 21.45 26.05
C LYS A 248 -3.32 22.62 25.83
N PHE A 249 -4.22 22.48 24.84
CA PHE A 249 -5.20 23.51 24.53
C PHE A 249 -6.06 23.87 25.74
N LEU A 250 -6.69 22.86 26.36
CA LEU A 250 -7.60 23.09 27.48
C LEU A 250 -6.88 23.71 28.69
N ARG A 251 -5.70 23.22 29.07
CA ARG A 251 -4.94 23.75 30.22
C ARG A 251 -4.49 25.18 29.98
N ARG A 252 -4.01 25.55 28.80
CA ARG A 252 -3.64 26.93 28.41
C ARG A 252 -4.88 27.82 28.35
N PHE A 253 -6.01 27.32 27.82
CA PHE A 253 -7.24 28.09 27.78
C PHE A 253 -7.77 28.39 29.18
N LEU A 254 -7.77 27.41 30.09
CA LEU A 254 -8.24 27.59 31.47
C LEU A 254 -7.41 28.64 32.24
N GLU A 255 -6.10 28.64 32.06
CA GLU A 255 -5.22 29.67 32.60
C GLU A 255 -5.59 31.05 32.05
N ARG A 256 -5.71 31.18 30.72
CA ARG A 256 -6.08 32.47 30.08
C ARG A 256 -7.48 32.92 30.48
N ALA A 257 -8.43 31.98 30.61
CA ALA A 257 -9.80 32.29 31.02
C ALA A 257 -9.85 32.83 32.46
N ALA A 258 -9.03 32.31 33.36
CA ALA A 258 -8.89 32.85 34.73
C ALA A 258 -8.29 34.26 34.71
N GLU A 259 -7.22 34.54 33.93
CA GLU A 259 -6.65 35.86 33.77
C GLU A 259 -7.61 36.92 33.23
N ARG A 260 -8.49 36.50 32.30
CA ARG A 260 -9.45 37.38 31.61
C ARG A 260 -10.83 37.39 32.24
N ASN A 261 -11.08 36.60 33.27
CA ASN A 261 -12.39 36.43 33.92
C ASN A 261 -13.47 36.01 32.91
N TYR A 262 -13.16 35.07 31.99
CA TYR A 262 -14.15 34.55 31.06
C TYR A 262 -15.12 33.63 31.77
N THR A 263 -16.41 33.71 31.41
CA THR A 263 -17.40 32.67 31.72
C THR A 263 -17.46 31.69 30.58
N TYR A 264 -17.26 30.40 30.85
CA TYR A 264 -17.11 29.39 29.79
C TYR A 264 -17.69 28.02 30.17
N TYR A 265 -17.98 27.22 29.17
CA TYR A 265 -18.28 25.80 29.25
C TYR A 265 -17.32 25.02 28.36
N VAL A 266 -16.54 24.10 28.95
CA VAL A 266 -15.63 23.22 28.21
C VAL A 266 -16.46 22.22 27.44
N MET A 267 -16.25 22.15 26.15
CA MET A 267 -16.80 21.12 25.25
C MET A 267 -15.85 19.93 25.17
N GLU A 268 -16.18 18.79 25.78
CA GLU A 268 -17.34 18.52 26.61
C GLU A 268 -16.94 17.59 27.77
N ALA A 269 -17.85 17.32 28.70
CA ALA A 269 -17.51 16.45 29.83
C ALA A 269 -17.13 15.03 29.37
N PHE A 270 -17.93 14.41 28.52
CA PHE A 270 -17.79 13.00 28.10
C PHE A 270 -17.75 12.86 26.60
N ASP A 271 -16.97 11.91 26.10
CA ASP A 271 -16.97 11.53 24.70
C ASP A 271 -18.37 11.05 24.23
N GLN A 272 -18.70 11.38 22.97
CA GLN A 272 -20.01 11.16 22.36
C GLN A 272 -19.90 10.31 21.08
N PRO A 273 -19.73 8.98 21.14
CA PRO A 273 -19.52 8.12 19.97
C PRO A 273 -20.58 8.25 18.87
N TRP A 274 -21.83 8.57 19.20
CA TRP A 274 -22.92 8.76 18.25
C TRP A 274 -22.72 9.96 17.32
N LYS A 275 -21.99 11.00 17.77
CA LYS A 275 -21.74 12.22 16.96
C LYS A 275 -20.90 11.95 15.70
N ARG A 276 -20.21 10.80 15.62
CA ARG A 276 -19.45 10.40 14.41
C ARG A 276 -20.27 10.47 13.13
N THR A 277 -21.57 10.18 13.22
CA THR A 277 -22.48 10.17 12.07
C THR A 277 -22.73 11.57 11.51
N ASN A 278 -22.67 12.61 12.35
CA ASN A 278 -23.03 13.98 12.00
C ASN A 278 -21.81 14.89 11.85
N GLU A 279 -20.74 14.65 12.63
CA GLU A 279 -19.57 15.53 12.73
C GLU A 279 -18.29 14.86 12.20
N GLY A 280 -18.40 13.66 11.63
CA GLY A 280 -17.25 12.85 11.21
C GLY A 280 -16.54 12.20 12.41
N SER A 281 -15.33 11.68 12.17
CA SER A 281 -14.58 10.92 13.18
C SER A 281 -14.31 11.70 14.45
N VAL A 282 -14.08 12.99 14.36
CA VAL A 282 -13.77 13.86 15.52
C VAL A 282 -14.93 14.08 16.47
N GLY A 283 -16.18 14.02 15.98
CA GLY A 283 -17.37 14.26 16.80
C GLY A 283 -17.47 13.39 18.05
N ALA A 284 -16.86 12.19 18.00
CA ALA A 284 -16.84 11.25 19.12
C ALA A 284 -15.90 11.65 20.29
N TYR A 285 -14.94 12.56 20.08
CA TYR A 285 -13.74 12.67 20.92
C TYR A 285 -13.52 14.03 21.58
N TRP A 286 -14.57 14.80 21.83
CA TRP A 286 -14.47 16.12 22.47
C TRP A 286 -14.42 16.08 24.00
N GLY A 287 -14.82 14.96 24.61
CA GLY A 287 -14.89 14.79 26.06
C GLY A 287 -13.52 14.95 26.75
N VAL A 288 -13.51 15.47 27.95
CA VAL A 288 -12.37 15.40 28.89
C VAL A 288 -12.26 14.00 29.50
N TYR A 289 -13.40 13.34 29.62
CA TYR A 289 -13.51 11.93 29.98
C TYR A 289 -13.96 11.10 28.78
N ASP A 290 -13.47 9.86 28.67
CA ASP A 290 -13.88 8.93 27.64
C ASP A 290 -15.35 8.47 27.81
N ALA A 291 -15.87 7.65 26.87
CA ALA A 291 -17.23 7.12 26.96
C ALA A 291 -17.44 6.18 28.16
N GLN A 292 -16.36 5.65 28.74
CA GLN A 292 -16.33 4.85 29.96
C GLN A 292 -16.13 5.71 31.23
N ARG A 293 -16.04 7.03 31.09
CA ARG A 293 -15.86 8.03 32.17
C ARG A 293 -14.48 8.05 32.82
N ASN A 294 -13.47 7.53 32.15
CA ASN A 294 -12.07 7.67 32.56
C ASN A 294 -11.49 8.99 32.04
N ALA A 295 -10.62 9.63 32.82
CA ALA A 295 -9.89 10.80 32.37
C ALA A 295 -8.92 10.41 31.23
N LYS A 296 -8.92 11.18 30.15
CA LYS A 296 -8.10 10.89 28.97
C LYS A 296 -6.65 11.37 29.09
N PHE A 297 -6.39 12.35 29.90
CA PHE A 297 -5.07 12.94 30.08
C PHE A 297 -4.79 13.34 31.54
N GLU A 298 -3.54 13.59 31.81
CA GLU A 298 -3.08 14.05 33.15
C GLU A 298 -3.39 15.54 33.37
N PHE A 299 -4.10 15.85 34.44
CA PHE A 299 -4.55 17.22 34.76
C PHE A 299 -3.43 18.11 35.27
N ILE A 300 -2.45 17.57 35.99
CA ILE A 300 -1.43 18.35 36.74
C ILE A 300 -0.03 18.05 36.23
N LYS A 301 0.27 16.77 35.91
CA LYS A 301 1.61 16.34 35.50
C LYS A 301 1.97 16.85 34.10
N PRO A 302 3.25 16.82 33.74
CA PRO A 302 3.67 17.09 32.36
C PRO A 302 2.92 16.18 31.36
N ILE A 303 2.59 16.74 30.21
CA ILE A 303 1.89 16.04 29.16
C ILE A 303 2.88 15.21 28.35
N ILE A 304 2.51 13.97 28.08
CA ILE A 304 3.29 13.04 27.24
C ILE A 304 2.41 12.66 26.05
N GLY A 305 2.93 12.80 24.81
CA GLY A 305 2.17 12.55 23.58
C GLY A 305 1.57 11.15 23.54
N LEU A 306 2.36 10.13 23.86
CA LEU A 306 1.89 8.74 24.00
C LEU A 306 2.33 8.21 25.37
N PRO A 307 1.45 8.11 26.35
CA PRO A 307 1.83 7.66 27.70
C PRO A 307 2.50 6.30 27.73
N GLU A 308 2.05 5.37 26.88
CA GLU A 308 2.55 3.99 26.79
C GLU A 308 3.76 3.82 25.86
N TRP A 309 4.40 4.90 25.41
CA TRP A 309 5.48 4.86 24.41
C TRP A 309 6.62 3.89 24.78
N GLN A 310 6.93 3.70 26.04
CA GLN A 310 7.99 2.77 26.47
C GLN A 310 7.64 1.33 26.11
N THR A 311 6.41 0.90 26.36
CA THR A 311 5.91 -0.43 26.03
C THR A 311 5.91 -0.63 24.51
N LEU A 312 5.44 0.38 23.75
CA LEU A 312 5.42 0.35 22.29
C LEU A 312 6.83 0.29 21.70
N ALA A 313 7.76 1.05 22.26
CA ALA A 313 9.16 1.04 21.86
C ALA A 313 9.80 -0.34 22.09
N VAL A 314 9.60 -0.93 23.27
CA VAL A 314 10.14 -2.28 23.61
C VAL A 314 9.52 -3.33 22.69
N LEU A 315 8.22 -3.30 22.46
CA LEU A 315 7.54 -4.22 21.56
C LEU A 315 8.09 -4.10 20.13
N SER A 316 8.26 -2.88 19.63
CA SER A 316 8.86 -2.59 18.32
C SER A 316 10.27 -3.17 18.21
N VAL A 317 11.11 -2.99 19.24
CA VAL A 317 12.48 -3.50 19.29
C VAL A 317 12.51 -5.04 19.26
N ILE A 318 11.67 -5.69 20.05
CA ILE A 318 11.61 -7.17 20.12
C ILE A 318 11.20 -7.75 18.77
N ILE A 319 10.10 -7.28 18.19
CA ILE A 319 9.59 -7.81 16.91
C ILE A 319 10.60 -7.54 15.80
N ALA A 320 11.17 -6.33 15.74
CA ALA A 320 12.18 -5.97 14.76
C ALA A 320 13.43 -6.82 14.86
N ALA A 321 13.90 -7.13 16.08
CA ALA A 321 15.05 -8.00 16.29
C ALA A 321 14.79 -9.43 15.80
N ILE A 322 13.58 -9.96 16.00
CA ILE A 322 13.16 -11.28 15.48
C ILE A 322 13.17 -11.25 13.94
N ILE A 323 12.55 -10.24 13.31
CA ILE A 323 12.51 -10.10 11.85
C ILE A 323 13.94 -9.99 11.30
N PHE A 324 14.78 -9.14 11.90
CA PHE A 324 16.18 -8.99 11.51
C PHE A 324 16.97 -10.32 11.61
N ALA A 325 16.77 -11.07 12.69
CA ALA A 325 17.39 -12.38 12.84
C ALA A 325 16.93 -13.38 11.76
N LEU A 326 15.64 -13.38 11.41
CA LEU A 326 15.08 -14.21 10.35
C LEU A 326 15.66 -13.82 8.97
N LEU A 327 15.75 -12.52 8.65
CA LEU A 327 16.35 -12.04 7.40
C LEU A 327 17.83 -12.44 7.28
N LEU A 328 18.57 -12.50 8.39
CA LEU A 328 20.00 -12.88 8.40
C LEU A 328 20.24 -14.38 8.46
N ARG A 329 19.22 -15.21 8.68
CA ARG A 329 19.39 -16.65 8.89
C ARG A 329 20.20 -17.34 7.78
N ASP A 330 19.97 -16.92 6.53
CA ASP A 330 20.65 -17.48 5.35
C ASP A 330 21.54 -16.45 4.61
N SER A 331 21.72 -15.25 5.17
CA SER A 331 22.48 -14.15 4.56
C SER A 331 23.87 -13.93 5.19
N SER A 332 24.59 -15.03 5.45
CA SER A 332 25.91 -14.99 6.09
C SER A 332 26.96 -14.19 5.30
N SER A 333 26.81 -14.08 3.98
CA SER A 333 27.71 -13.38 3.04
C SER A 333 27.57 -11.86 3.08
N LEU A 334 26.53 -11.30 3.68
CA LEU A 334 26.33 -9.85 3.74
C LEU A 334 27.43 -9.15 4.55
N ASN A 335 27.93 -8.04 4.03
CA ASN A 335 28.83 -7.14 4.75
C ASN A 335 28.09 -6.31 5.83
N ARG A 336 28.83 -5.48 6.59
CA ARG A 336 28.22 -4.67 7.67
C ARG A 336 27.14 -3.71 7.15
N ARG A 337 27.34 -3.08 5.98
CA ARG A 337 26.39 -2.11 5.41
C ARG A 337 25.05 -2.77 5.07
N GLY A 338 25.07 -3.94 4.42
CA GLY A 338 23.84 -4.68 4.09
C GLY A 338 23.07 -5.12 5.33
N ARG A 339 23.79 -5.57 6.39
CA ARG A 339 23.16 -5.92 7.67
C ARG A 339 22.55 -4.71 8.38
N SER A 340 23.25 -3.57 8.41
CA SER A 340 22.72 -2.33 8.99
C SER A 340 21.49 -1.83 8.24
N PHE A 341 21.50 -1.91 6.90
CA PHE A 341 20.34 -1.57 6.07
C PHE A 341 19.13 -2.45 6.40
N LEU A 342 19.30 -3.77 6.48
CA LEU A 342 18.20 -4.69 6.83
C LEU A 342 17.68 -4.47 8.25
N ALA A 343 18.56 -4.19 9.20
CA ALA A 343 18.17 -3.84 10.55
C ALA A 343 17.32 -2.56 10.54
N LEU A 344 17.80 -1.51 9.90
CA LEU A 344 17.08 -0.23 9.81
C LEU A 344 15.68 -0.42 9.21
N VAL A 345 15.57 -1.12 8.08
CA VAL A 345 14.28 -1.39 7.43
C VAL A 345 13.34 -2.18 8.36
N ALA A 346 13.85 -3.23 9.03
CA ALA A 346 13.04 -4.04 9.95
C ALA A 346 12.51 -3.19 11.12
N PHE A 347 13.34 -2.32 11.71
CA PHE A 347 12.94 -1.48 12.83
C PHE A 347 11.96 -0.38 12.41
N ILE A 348 12.17 0.28 11.28
CA ILE A 348 11.23 1.29 10.76
C ILE A 348 9.86 0.67 10.53
N LEU A 349 9.80 -0.42 9.76
CA LEU A 349 8.54 -1.06 9.42
C LEU A 349 7.80 -1.58 10.66
N THR A 350 8.53 -2.21 11.59
CA THR A 350 7.91 -2.73 12.83
C THR A 350 7.39 -1.59 13.70
N THR A 351 8.16 -0.50 13.87
CA THR A 351 7.74 0.66 14.64
C THR A 351 6.46 1.27 14.06
N THR A 352 6.40 1.41 12.73
CA THR A 352 5.20 1.89 12.03
C THR A 352 3.99 1.00 12.29
N VAL A 353 4.15 -0.33 12.21
CA VAL A 353 3.04 -1.28 12.47
C VAL A 353 2.55 -1.21 13.90
N VAL A 354 3.47 -1.21 14.87
CA VAL A 354 3.12 -1.15 16.29
C VAL A 354 2.36 0.13 16.58
N TRP A 355 2.82 1.26 16.03
CA TRP A 355 2.12 2.54 16.17
C TRP A 355 0.73 2.52 15.54
N ILE A 356 0.56 2.00 14.31
CA ILE A 356 -0.74 1.89 13.64
C ILE A 356 -1.74 1.05 14.44
N ILE A 357 -1.29 -0.12 14.92
CA ILE A 357 -2.17 -1.01 15.70
C ILE A 357 -2.59 -0.32 17.00
N TYR A 358 -1.68 0.38 17.64
CA TYR A 358 -1.98 1.14 18.85
C TYR A 358 -2.99 2.25 18.57
N ASP A 359 -2.72 3.11 17.60
CA ASP A 359 -3.62 4.21 17.21
C ASP A 359 -5.03 3.71 16.85
N TYR A 360 -5.10 2.63 16.06
CA TYR A 360 -6.38 2.03 15.70
C TYR A 360 -7.12 1.44 16.90
N SER A 361 -6.40 0.87 17.87
CA SER A 361 -6.99 0.29 19.09
C SER A 361 -7.60 1.32 20.04
N ARG A 362 -7.25 2.61 19.88
CA ARG A 362 -7.77 3.74 20.68
C ARG A 362 -9.06 4.33 20.13
N GLN A 363 -9.57 3.82 19.01
CA GLN A 363 -10.78 4.33 18.38
C GLN A 363 -12.03 3.61 18.87
N TYR A 364 -13.15 4.32 18.98
CA TYR A 364 -14.44 3.69 19.22
C TYR A 364 -14.83 2.86 17.99
N MET A 365 -14.94 1.54 18.16
CA MET A 365 -15.08 0.56 17.09
C MET A 365 -16.54 0.15 16.90
N THR A 366 -17.06 0.27 15.68
CA THR A 366 -18.25 -0.45 15.24
C THR A 366 -17.86 -1.80 14.64
N ILE A 367 -18.81 -2.71 14.46
CA ILE A 367 -18.56 -4.02 13.80
C ILE A 367 -18.00 -3.80 12.40
N GLU A 368 -18.53 -2.81 11.65
CA GLU A 368 -18.07 -2.46 10.31
C GLU A 368 -16.62 -1.96 10.34
N SER A 369 -16.28 -1.08 11.28
CA SER A 369 -14.90 -0.57 11.42
C SER A 369 -13.92 -1.67 11.82
N VAL A 370 -14.31 -2.61 12.68
CA VAL A 370 -13.49 -3.79 13.00
C VAL A 370 -13.25 -4.65 11.77
N MET A 371 -14.28 -4.94 10.96
CA MET A 371 -14.13 -5.72 9.74
C MET A 371 -13.19 -5.03 8.73
N VAL A 372 -13.36 -3.72 8.52
CA VAL A 372 -12.46 -2.93 7.66
C VAL A 372 -11.04 -2.95 8.21
N GLY A 373 -10.86 -2.74 9.51
CA GLY A 373 -9.56 -2.78 10.18
C GLY A 373 -8.82 -4.11 10.01
N VAL A 374 -9.53 -5.23 10.12
CA VAL A 374 -8.95 -6.58 9.91
C VAL A 374 -8.47 -6.73 8.46
N VAL A 375 -9.28 -6.33 7.47
CA VAL A 375 -8.88 -6.38 6.05
C VAL A 375 -7.66 -5.50 5.80
N MET A 376 -7.65 -4.28 6.33
CA MET A 376 -6.55 -3.34 6.21
C MET A 376 -5.27 -3.83 6.91
N LEU A 377 -5.39 -4.49 8.07
CA LEU A 377 -4.25 -5.13 8.75
C LEU A 377 -3.61 -6.20 7.86
N PHE A 378 -4.39 -7.09 7.25
CA PHE A 378 -3.85 -8.10 6.34
C PHE A 378 -3.21 -7.48 5.10
N ALA A 379 -3.81 -6.45 4.52
CA ALA A 379 -3.23 -5.71 3.39
C ALA A 379 -1.90 -5.07 3.77
N MET A 380 -1.83 -4.42 4.93
CA MET A 380 -0.61 -3.80 5.47
C MET A 380 0.50 -4.85 5.70
N LEU A 381 0.18 -5.98 6.31
CA LEU A 381 1.15 -7.07 6.51
C LEU A 381 1.66 -7.61 5.17
N GLY A 382 0.80 -7.69 4.15
CA GLY A 382 1.19 -8.04 2.78
C GLY A 382 2.20 -7.05 2.18
N VAL A 383 1.94 -5.74 2.29
CA VAL A 383 2.85 -4.68 1.83
C VAL A 383 4.20 -4.74 2.56
N ILE A 384 4.18 -4.93 3.87
CA ILE A 384 5.40 -5.05 4.69
C ILE A 384 6.21 -6.27 4.29
N MET A 385 5.56 -7.41 4.06
CA MET A 385 6.25 -8.61 3.59
C MET A 385 6.93 -8.37 2.23
N VAL A 386 6.26 -7.67 1.31
CA VAL A 386 6.86 -7.27 0.03
C VAL A 386 8.08 -6.36 0.26
N LEU A 387 7.94 -5.32 1.09
CA LEU A 387 9.04 -4.39 1.40
C LEU A 387 10.26 -5.10 2.01
N LEU A 388 10.04 -6.04 2.93
CA LEU A 388 11.13 -6.81 3.56
C LEU A 388 11.86 -7.69 2.55
N ILE A 389 11.13 -8.36 1.65
CA ILE A 389 11.73 -9.21 0.61
C ILE A 389 12.47 -8.37 -0.43
N GLU A 390 11.91 -7.26 -0.86
CA GLU A 390 12.55 -6.31 -1.77
C GLU A 390 13.83 -5.71 -1.15
N ALA A 391 13.79 -5.38 0.14
CA ALA A 391 14.96 -4.90 0.87
C ALA A 391 16.04 -5.99 1.01
N HIS A 392 15.61 -7.23 1.24
CA HIS A 392 16.53 -8.37 1.34
C HIS A 392 17.23 -8.63 0.00
N GLU A 393 16.48 -8.64 -1.12
CA GLU A 393 17.06 -8.77 -2.46
C GLU A 393 18.02 -7.62 -2.78
N TRP A 394 17.66 -6.39 -2.42
CA TRP A 394 18.54 -5.23 -2.56
C TRP A 394 19.85 -5.43 -1.79
N ALA A 395 19.74 -5.82 -0.52
CA ALA A 395 20.92 -6.05 0.31
C ALA A 395 21.85 -7.14 -0.26
N GLU A 396 21.28 -8.25 -0.69
CA GLU A 396 22.03 -9.38 -1.26
C GLU A 396 22.65 -9.08 -2.63
N THR A 397 22.04 -8.19 -3.41
CA THR A 397 22.59 -7.78 -4.69
C THR A 397 23.82 -6.89 -4.52
N VAL A 398 23.76 -5.90 -3.61
CA VAL A 398 24.75 -4.82 -3.51
C VAL A 398 25.86 -5.10 -2.51
N TRP A 399 25.53 -5.73 -1.36
CA TRP A 399 26.44 -5.80 -0.21
C TRP A 399 26.94 -7.21 0.14
N VAL A 400 26.88 -8.14 -0.81
CA VAL A 400 27.49 -9.45 -0.67
C VAL A 400 29.02 -9.37 -0.81
N LYS A 401 29.74 -10.12 0.00
CA LYS A 401 31.20 -10.32 -0.06
C LYS A 401 31.53 -11.56 -0.84
N GLY A 402 31.95 -11.42 -2.08
CA GLY A 402 32.36 -12.54 -2.94
C GLY A 402 31.18 -13.49 -3.25
N ARG A 403 30.97 -13.79 -4.48
CA ARG A 403 29.96 -14.74 -4.92
C ARG A 403 30.50 -16.15 -4.69
N ARG A 404 29.69 -17.06 -4.16
CA ARG A 404 30.10 -18.42 -3.80
C ARG A 404 29.99 -19.38 -4.99
N ARG A 405 29.18 -19.03 -5.98
CA ARG A 405 28.80 -19.91 -7.07
C ARG A 405 29.06 -19.23 -8.43
N ASP A 406 30.27 -18.72 -8.60
CA ASP A 406 30.72 -18.24 -9.92
C ASP A 406 31.06 -19.43 -10.82
N LEU A 407 30.89 -19.24 -12.13
CA LEU A 407 31.31 -20.20 -13.13
C LEU A 407 32.81 -20.45 -13.01
N ILE A 408 33.19 -21.71 -12.83
CA ILE A 408 34.60 -22.12 -12.80
C ILE A 408 34.98 -22.46 -14.24
N SER A 409 36.03 -21.84 -14.78
CA SER A 409 36.61 -22.24 -16.06
C SER A 409 37.26 -23.59 -15.86
N ILE A 410 36.75 -24.61 -16.58
CA ILE A 410 37.31 -25.96 -16.58
C ILE A 410 37.69 -26.24 -18.02
N ASP A 411 38.97 -26.51 -18.25
CA ASP A 411 39.49 -26.91 -19.55
C ASP A 411 39.38 -28.44 -19.69
N MET A 412 38.78 -28.91 -20.78
CA MET A 412 38.65 -30.36 -21.10
C MET A 412 39.15 -30.63 -22.47
N SER A 413 39.77 -31.82 -22.64
CA SER A 413 40.19 -32.27 -23.98
C SER A 413 38.96 -32.64 -24.83
N ASP A 414 39.07 -32.55 -26.13
CA ASP A 414 37.99 -32.87 -27.07
C ASP A 414 37.49 -34.31 -26.91
N ASP A 415 38.35 -35.23 -26.49
CA ASP A 415 38.00 -36.62 -26.28
C ASP A 415 37.16 -36.87 -24.99
N ASP A 416 37.35 -35.99 -24.00
CA ASP A 416 36.61 -36.06 -22.70
C ASP A 416 35.28 -35.33 -22.75
N LEU A 417 35.00 -34.54 -23.78
CA LEU A 417 33.76 -33.79 -23.91
C LEU A 417 32.57 -34.71 -24.18
N PRO A 418 31.50 -34.69 -23.37
CA PRO A 418 30.33 -35.56 -23.55
C PRO A 418 29.51 -35.13 -24.79
N MET A 419 28.73 -36.07 -25.32
CA MET A 419 27.79 -35.76 -26.39
C MET A 419 26.61 -34.95 -25.86
N VAL A 420 26.24 -33.89 -26.64
CA VAL A 420 25.13 -32.99 -26.34
C VAL A 420 24.06 -33.12 -27.42
N SER A 421 22.80 -33.32 -27.03
CA SER A 421 21.64 -33.21 -27.92
C SER A 421 20.97 -31.84 -27.76
N ILE A 422 20.93 -31.07 -28.84
CA ILE A 422 20.35 -29.72 -28.86
C ILE A 422 18.92 -29.82 -29.42
N HIS A 423 17.91 -29.46 -28.63
CA HIS A 423 16.52 -29.46 -29.04
C HIS A 423 16.07 -28.06 -29.43
N VAL A 424 15.48 -27.93 -30.63
CA VAL A 424 14.96 -26.69 -31.20
C VAL A 424 13.48 -26.87 -31.48
N PRO A 425 12.57 -26.55 -30.55
CA PRO A 425 11.14 -26.60 -30.79
C PRO A 425 10.71 -25.40 -31.64
N ALA A 426 9.90 -25.65 -32.67
CA ALA A 426 9.36 -24.65 -33.57
C ALA A 426 7.85 -24.80 -33.75
N TYR A 427 7.13 -23.71 -33.93
CA TYR A 427 5.72 -23.66 -34.27
C TYR A 427 5.40 -22.45 -35.11
N ASN A 428 5.11 -22.63 -36.37
CA ASN A 428 4.74 -21.58 -37.31
C ASN A 428 5.74 -20.39 -37.32
N GLU A 429 7.05 -20.70 -37.32
CA GLU A 429 8.11 -19.69 -37.25
C GLU A 429 8.56 -19.29 -38.66
N PRO A 430 8.95 -18.03 -38.92
CA PRO A 430 9.50 -17.60 -40.19
C PRO A 430 10.71 -18.47 -40.58
N PRO A 431 10.75 -19.06 -41.80
CA PRO A 431 11.82 -19.98 -42.19
C PRO A 431 13.21 -19.34 -42.09
N ASP A 432 13.38 -18.11 -42.58
CA ASP A 432 14.68 -17.39 -42.59
C ASP A 432 15.24 -17.22 -41.16
N MET A 433 14.36 -16.95 -40.19
CA MET A 433 14.75 -16.81 -38.78
C MET A 433 15.26 -18.13 -38.21
N LEU A 434 14.52 -19.24 -38.43
CA LEU A 434 14.91 -20.53 -37.91
C LEU A 434 16.17 -21.07 -38.61
N MET A 435 16.32 -20.86 -39.93
CA MET A 435 17.53 -21.21 -40.67
C MET A 435 18.76 -20.48 -40.13
N ALA A 436 18.64 -19.17 -39.80
CA ALA A 436 19.74 -18.43 -39.17
C ALA A 436 20.14 -18.99 -37.80
N THR A 437 19.17 -19.48 -37.01
CA THR A 437 19.45 -20.20 -35.75
C THR A 437 20.22 -21.48 -36.00
N LEU A 438 19.82 -22.25 -37.01
CA LEU A 438 20.48 -23.52 -37.39
C LEU A 438 21.91 -23.29 -37.92
N ASP A 439 22.16 -22.23 -38.71
CA ASP A 439 23.49 -21.84 -39.17
C ASP A 439 24.40 -21.47 -37.98
N ALA A 440 23.87 -20.77 -36.98
CA ALA A 440 24.63 -20.47 -35.78
C ALA A 440 24.96 -21.74 -34.95
N LEU A 441 24.05 -22.74 -34.93
CA LEU A 441 24.29 -24.03 -34.30
C LEU A 441 25.32 -24.85 -35.09
N ALA A 442 25.34 -24.76 -36.42
CA ALA A 442 26.34 -25.40 -37.27
C ALA A 442 27.78 -24.83 -37.07
N ALA A 443 27.89 -23.57 -36.65
CA ALA A 443 29.14 -22.91 -36.34
C ALA A 443 29.69 -23.18 -34.94
N LEU A 444 29.07 -24.07 -34.13
CA LEU A 444 29.54 -24.37 -32.79
C LEU A 444 30.92 -25.01 -32.78
N ASP A 445 31.82 -24.49 -31.97
CA ASP A 445 33.13 -25.07 -31.64
C ASP A 445 33.02 -26.19 -30.61
N TYR A 446 32.39 -27.31 -31.01
CA TYR A 446 32.18 -28.48 -30.15
C TYR A 446 32.20 -29.77 -30.98
N PRO A 447 32.94 -30.83 -30.59
CA PRO A 447 33.14 -32.00 -31.44
C PRO A 447 31.91 -32.91 -31.52
N ARG A 448 31.19 -33.12 -30.42
CA ARG A 448 30.18 -34.19 -30.23
C ARG A 448 28.80 -33.62 -29.88
N TYR A 449 28.00 -33.31 -30.92
CA TYR A 449 26.63 -32.86 -30.72
C TYR A 449 25.74 -33.26 -31.91
N GLU A 450 24.43 -33.33 -31.63
CA GLU A 450 23.34 -33.39 -32.60
C GLU A 450 22.37 -32.24 -32.37
N VAL A 451 21.63 -31.90 -33.41
CA VAL A 451 20.54 -30.91 -33.37
C VAL A 451 19.24 -31.59 -33.80
N ILE A 452 18.23 -31.58 -32.93
CA ILE A 452 16.91 -32.13 -33.21
C ILE A 452 15.93 -30.95 -33.32
N VAL A 453 15.42 -30.72 -34.52
CA VAL A 453 14.43 -29.68 -34.82
C VAL A 453 13.05 -30.32 -34.82
N ILE A 454 12.15 -29.82 -34.01
CA ILE A 454 10.78 -30.33 -33.93
C ILE A 454 9.79 -29.20 -34.28
N ASP A 455 9.28 -29.29 -35.50
CA ASP A 455 8.16 -28.46 -35.90
C ASP A 455 6.84 -29.14 -35.48
N ASN A 456 6.11 -28.47 -34.58
CA ASN A 456 4.88 -29.01 -34.01
C ASN A 456 3.65 -28.27 -34.55
N ASN A 457 2.75 -28.99 -35.20
CA ASN A 457 1.43 -28.51 -35.63
C ASN A 457 1.42 -27.34 -36.63
N THR A 458 2.53 -27.00 -37.31
CA THR A 458 2.54 -26.02 -38.41
C THR A 458 1.78 -26.57 -39.60
N LYS A 459 0.76 -25.86 -40.05
CA LYS A 459 -0.11 -26.32 -41.15
C LYS A 459 0.43 -25.98 -42.53
N ASP A 460 1.11 -24.88 -42.65
CA ASP A 460 1.63 -24.36 -43.93
C ASP A 460 2.99 -24.98 -44.26
N GLU A 461 2.98 -25.76 -45.35
CA GLU A 461 4.22 -26.39 -45.84
C GLU A 461 5.28 -25.39 -46.26
N ALA A 462 4.90 -24.21 -46.73
CA ALA A 462 5.82 -23.16 -47.10
C ALA A 462 6.63 -22.63 -45.90
N VAL A 463 6.18 -22.89 -44.69
CA VAL A 463 6.89 -22.49 -43.46
C VAL A 463 7.87 -23.55 -42.98
N TRP A 464 7.51 -24.84 -42.95
CA TRP A 464 8.38 -25.87 -42.35
C TRP A 464 9.26 -26.62 -43.39
N LYS A 465 8.82 -26.76 -44.67
CA LYS A 465 9.61 -27.46 -45.69
C LYS A 465 10.98 -26.83 -45.99
N PRO A 466 11.10 -25.50 -46.15
CA PRO A 466 12.40 -24.86 -46.33
C PRO A 466 13.39 -25.16 -45.21
N VAL A 467 12.88 -25.27 -43.96
CA VAL A 467 13.70 -25.60 -42.77
C VAL A 467 14.14 -27.09 -42.85
N GLN A 468 13.29 -27.99 -43.27
CA GLN A 468 13.62 -29.40 -43.47
C GLN A 468 14.73 -29.54 -44.50
N GLU A 469 14.58 -28.89 -45.64
CA GLU A 469 15.59 -28.89 -46.71
C GLU A 469 16.92 -28.29 -46.22
N HIS A 470 16.87 -27.23 -45.46
CA HIS A 470 18.07 -26.61 -44.86
C HIS A 470 18.78 -27.56 -43.87
N CYS A 471 18.06 -28.26 -43.02
CA CYS A 471 18.63 -29.30 -42.15
C CYS A 471 19.37 -30.38 -42.95
N ALA A 472 18.78 -30.84 -44.07
CA ALA A 472 19.42 -31.83 -44.95
C ALA A 472 20.72 -31.31 -45.56
N VAL A 473 20.82 -30.00 -45.89
CA VAL A 473 22.06 -29.36 -46.38
C VAL A 473 23.13 -29.25 -45.29
N LEU A 474 22.73 -29.03 -44.02
CA LEU A 474 23.66 -28.93 -42.90
C LEU A 474 24.25 -30.28 -42.46
N GLY A 475 23.68 -31.42 -42.94
CA GLY A 475 24.22 -32.74 -42.76
C GLY A 475 23.66 -33.56 -41.58
N ASP A 476 24.25 -34.73 -41.36
CA ASP A 476 23.67 -35.78 -40.47
C ASP A 476 23.52 -35.36 -38.99
N LYS A 477 24.22 -34.32 -38.57
CA LYS A 477 24.06 -33.76 -37.22
C LYS A 477 22.70 -33.10 -37.01
N PHE A 478 21.99 -32.71 -38.09
CA PHE A 478 20.73 -31.96 -38.04
C PHE A 478 19.57 -32.84 -38.44
N ARG A 479 18.73 -33.21 -37.48
CA ARG A 479 17.55 -34.09 -37.68
C ARG A 479 16.29 -33.25 -37.56
N PHE A 480 15.45 -33.29 -38.60
CA PHE A 480 14.18 -32.53 -38.63
C PHE A 480 12.98 -33.43 -38.49
N PHE A 481 12.03 -33.09 -37.65
CA PHE A 481 10.75 -33.80 -37.44
C PHE A 481 9.59 -32.82 -37.54
N HIS A 482 8.67 -33.07 -38.46
CA HIS A 482 7.36 -32.41 -38.49
C HIS A 482 6.35 -33.32 -37.87
N LYS A 483 5.65 -32.87 -36.81
CA LYS A 483 4.62 -33.62 -36.06
C LYS A 483 3.31 -32.86 -35.96
N ALA A 484 2.25 -33.42 -36.60
CA ALA A 484 0.88 -32.89 -36.53
C ALA A 484 -0.12 -34.04 -36.61
N PRO A 485 -1.01 -34.26 -35.60
CA PRO A 485 -1.13 -33.49 -34.36
C PRO A 485 -0.10 -33.90 -33.30
N LEU A 486 0.41 -32.93 -32.53
CA LEU A 486 1.22 -33.15 -31.35
C LEU A 486 0.62 -32.34 -30.17
N ALA A 487 0.28 -33.04 -29.09
CA ALA A 487 -0.23 -32.42 -27.87
C ALA A 487 0.90 -31.84 -27.00
N GLY A 488 0.54 -31.03 -26.00
CA GLY A 488 1.50 -30.58 -24.99
C GLY A 488 2.33 -29.34 -25.41
N PHE A 489 2.03 -28.71 -26.55
CA PHE A 489 2.71 -27.49 -27.01
C PHE A 489 4.26 -27.68 -27.03
N LYS A 490 5.01 -26.69 -26.45
CA LYS A 490 6.47 -26.74 -26.38
C LYS A 490 6.97 -27.92 -25.52
N ALA A 491 6.31 -28.21 -24.39
CA ALA A 491 6.66 -29.36 -23.54
C ALA A 491 6.51 -30.70 -24.30
N GLY A 492 5.40 -30.90 -25.04
CA GLY A 492 5.21 -32.06 -25.88
C GLY A 492 6.25 -32.21 -26.98
N ALA A 493 6.64 -31.10 -27.63
CA ALA A 493 7.70 -31.11 -28.63
C ALA A 493 9.06 -31.51 -28.04
N LEU A 494 9.39 -30.97 -26.86
CA LEU A 494 10.64 -31.29 -26.16
C LEU A 494 10.65 -32.73 -25.62
N ASN A 495 9.52 -33.27 -25.15
CA ASN A 495 9.42 -34.69 -24.76
C ASN A 495 9.57 -35.62 -25.96
N PHE A 496 8.99 -35.26 -27.13
CA PHE A 496 9.22 -35.97 -28.37
C PHE A 496 10.71 -35.92 -28.76
N ALA A 497 11.35 -34.77 -28.71
CA ALA A 497 12.78 -34.64 -28.99
C ALA A 497 13.63 -35.51 -28.05
N LEU A 498 13.23 -35.56 -26.76
CA LEU A 498 13.92 -36.42 -25.76
C LEU A 498 13.84 -37.91 -26.15
N SER A 499 12.72 -38.39 -26.72
CA SER A 499 12.57 -39.77 -27.18
C SER A 499 13.41 -40.09 -28.43
N GLU A 500 13.75 -39.09 -29.25
CA GLU A 500 14.58 -39.23 -30.45
C GLU A 500 16.07 -38.95 -30.15
N THR A 501 16.44 -38.50 -28.92
CA THR A 501 17.79 -38.16 -28.51
C THR A 501 18.71 -39.37 -28.60
N ALA A 502 19.89 -39.19 -29.20
CA ALA A 502 20.91 -40.24 -29.34
C ALA A 502 21.27 -40.85 -27.98
N GLN A 503 21.44 -42.17 -27.95
CA GLN A 503 21.72 -42.88 -26.66
C GLN A 503 22.98 -42.41 -25.94
N GLU A 504 23.98 -41.95 -26.72
CA GLU A 504 25.25 -41.46 -26.20
C GLU A 504 25.16 -40.03 -25.63
N ALA A 505 24.09 -39.28 -25.94
CA ALA A 505 23.91 -37.93 -25.44
C ALA A 505 23.56 -37.96 -23.94
N THR A 506 24.45 -37.38 -23.13
CA THR A 506 24.30 -37.31 -21.69
C THR A 506 23.78 -35.94 -21.22
N ILE A 507 23.76 -34.97 -22.09
CA ILE A 507 23.30 -33.58 -21.86
C ILE A 507 22.27 -33.24 -22.93
N VAL A 508 21.16 -32.64 -22.50
CA VAL A 508 20.14 -32.06 -23.39
C VAL A 508 20.20 -30.56 -23.27
N ALA A 509 20.37 -29.86 -24.38
CA ALA A 509 20.33 -28.41 -24.46
C ALA A 509 19.08 -27.94 -25.18
N VAL A 510 18.49 -26.81 -24.76
CA VAL A 510 17.29 -26.23 -25.40
C VAL A 510 17.58 -24.85 -25.92
N ILE A 511 17.26 -24.58 -27.17
CA ILE A 511 17.39 -23.30 -27.86
C ILE A 511 16.05 -22.97 -28.53
N ASP A 512 15.55 -21.75 -28.32
CA ASP A 512 14.38 -21.25 -29.04
C ASP A 512 14.72 -20.96 -30.52
N SER A 513 13.73 -21.03 -31.37
CA SER A 513 13.83 -20.94 -32.85
C SER A 513 14.35 -19.59 -33.36
N ASP A 514 14.48 -18.58 -32.53
CA ASP A 514 14.95 -17.22 -32.83
C ASP A 514 16.32 -16.88 -32.22
N TYR A 515 17.08 -17.89 -31.76
CA TYR A 515 18.31 -17.68 -31.00
C TYR A 515 19.57 -18.01 -31.78
N CYS A 516 20.42 -17.03 -32.06
CA CYS A 516 21.75 -17.22 -32.61
C CYS A 516 22.78 -17.36 -31.48
N VAL A 517 23.39 -18.53 -31.36
CA VAL A 517 24.33 -18.87 -30.27
C VAL A 517 25.79 -18.48 -30.68
N GLU A 518 26.62 -18.20 -29.67
CA GLU A 518 28.06 -18.03 -29.87
C GLU A 518 28.74 -19.39 -30.06
N PRO A 519 29.79 -19.50 -30.94
CA PRO A 519 30.49 -20.77 -31.15
C PRO A 519 31.04 -21.43 -29.87
N SER A 520 31.45 -20.65 -28.90
CA SER A 520 32.04 -21.10 -27.65
C SER A 520 31.00 -21.58 -26.58
N TRP A 521 29.72 -21.49 -26.86
CA TRP A 521 28.65 -21.76 -25.88
C TRP A 521 28.78 -23.13 -25.19
N LEU A 522 28.81 -24.22 -25.92
CA LEU A 522 28.92 -25.56 -25.38
C LEU A 522 30.28 -25.78 -24.71
N ARG A 523 31.37 -25.38 -25.37
CA ARG A 523 32.73 -25.56 -24.87
C ARG A 523 32.97 -24.94 -23.51
N HIS A 524 32.37 -23.78 -23.26
CA HIS A 524 32.54 -23.08 -21.97
C HIS A 524 31.61 -23.62 -20.85
N LEU A 525 30.41 -24.10 -21.19
CA LEU A 525 29.41 -24.45 -20.21
C LEU A 525 29.28 -25.92 -19.86
N VAL A 526 29.50 -26.81 -20.85
CA VAL A 526 29.41 -28.29 -20.68
C VAL A 526 30.34 -28.80 -19.56
N PRO A 527 31.58 -28.29 -19.40
CA PRO A 527 32.46 -28.79 -18.32
C PRO A 527 31.92 -28.67 -16.90
N GLN A 528 30.92 -27.82 -16.67
CA GLN A 528 30.26 -27.71 -15.33
C GLN A 528 29.56 -29.03 -14.94
N PHE A 529 29.16 -29.86 -15.89
CA PHE A 529 28.54 -31.17 -15.65
C PHE A 529 29.53 -32.24 -15.13
N ASN A 530 30.82 -31.95 -15.04
CA ASN A 530 31.77 -32.84 -14.37
C ASN A 530 31.43 -33.01 -12.87
N HIS A 531 30.76 -32.04 -12.28
CA HIS A 531 30.20 -32.22 -10.95
C HIS A 531 28.92 -33.06 -11.02
N PRO A 532 28.86 -34.23 -10.38
CA PRO A 532 27.75 -35.19 -10.54
C PRO A 532 26.39 -34.62 -10.07
N ASN A 533 26.42 -33.70 -9.12
CA ASN A 533 25.22 -33.05 -8.60
C ASN A 533 24.72 -31.88 -9.46
N VAL A 534 25.48 -31.39 -10.44
CA VAL A 534 25.04 -30.35 -11.36
C VAL A 534 24.15 -30.96 -12.42
N ALA A 535 22.89 -30.58 -12.43
CA ALA A 535 21.90 -31.03 -13.39
C ALA A 535 21.43 -29.97 -14.36
N ILE A 536 21.60 -28.68 -14.03
CA ILE A 536 21.23 -27.55 -14.90
C ILE A 536 22.41 -26.60 -15.04
N VAL A 537 22.70 -26.18 -16.26
CA VAL A 537 23.61 -25.07 -16.56
C VAL A 537 22.87 -24.06 -17.43
N GLN A 538 22.78 -22.80 -16.96
CA GLN A 538 21.93 -21.77 -17.56
C GLN A 538 22.74 -20.51 -17.85
N ALA A 539 22.62 -19.98 -19.07
CA ALA A 539 23.08 -18.63 -19.45
C ALA A 539 21.89 -17.66 -19.56
N PRO A 540 22.11 -16.33 -19.46
CA PRO A 540 21.04 -15.33 -19.58
C PRO A 540 20.49 -15.27 -20.99
N GLN A 541 19.26 -14.81 -21.12
CA GLN A 541 18.73 -14.38 -22.40
C GLN A 541 19.28 -12.99 -22.74
N ASP A 542 19.67 -12.80 -23.98
CA ASP A 542 20.14 -11.55 -24.55
C ASP A 542 19.51 -11.35 -25.94
N TYR A 543 19.56 -10.13 -26.49
CA TYR A 543 18.79 -9.79 -27.67
C TYR A 543 19.62 -8.97 -28.67
N SER A 544 19.59 -9.35 -29.94
CA SER A 544 20.37 -8.74 -31.02
C SER A 544 19.77 -7.40 -31.50
N ASP A 545 18.45 -7.30 -31.48
CA ASP A 545 17.67 -6.17 -31.99
C ASP A 545 17.27 -5.13 -30.91
N ALA A 546 17.83 -5.27 -29.70
CA ALA A 546 17.56 -4.36 -28.59
C ALA A 546 17.86 -2.86 -28.87
N SER A 547 18.72 -2.57 -29.85
CA SER A 547 19.06 -1.21 -30.26
C SER A 547 18.33 -0.73 -31.53
N GLU A 548 17.40 -1.50 -32.06
CA GLU A 548 16.68 -1.19 -33.29
C GLU A 548 15.79 0.05 -33.14
N ASN A 549 15.00 0.07 -32.10
CA ASN A 549 14.07 1.17 -31.79
C ASN A 549 13.90 1.45 -30.29
N VAL A 550 13.20 2.53 -29.95
CA VAL A 550 12.95 2.94 -28.55
C VAL A 550 12.19 1.86 -27.77
N PHE A 551 11.17 1.26 -28.35
CA PHE A 551 10.35 0.26 -27.69
C PHE A 551 11.19 -0.95 -27.26
N LYS A 552 11.97 -1.53 -28.19
CA LYS A 552 12.86 -2.65 -27.89
C LYS A 552 13.94 -2.30 -26.86
N ALA A 553 14.50 -1.08 -26.93
CA ALA A 553 15.46 -0.61 -25.93
C ALA A 553 14.86 -0.48 -24.52
N ILE A 554 13.61 -0.03 -24.41
CA ILE A 554 12.87 0.05 -23.13
C ILE A 554 12.63 -1.36 -22.56
N CYS A 555 12.12 -2.29 -23.38
CA CYS A 555 11.90 -3.66 -22.95
C CYS A 555 13.20 -4.33 -22.52
N PHE A 556 14.29 -4.15 -23.30
CA PHE A 556 15.60 -4.72 -22.97
C PHE A 556 16.16 -4.22 -21.64
N ALA A 557 15.97 -2.94 -21.33
CA ALA A 557 16.41 -2.38 -20.06
C ALA A 557 15.76 -3.13 -18.87
N GLU A 558 14.49 -3.50 -18.98
CA GLU A 558 13.77 -4.25 -17.93
C GLU A 558 14.26 -5.71 -17.84
N TYR A 559 14.43 -6.41 -18.96
CA TYR A 559 14.94 -7.79 -18.97
C TYR A 559 16.31 -7.92 -18.28
N ARG A 560 17.19 -6.94 -18.46
CA ARG A 560 18.52 -6.93 -17.82
C ARG A 560 18.43 -7.00 -16.30
N GLY A 561 17.42 -6.37 -15.69
CA GLY A 561 17.18 -6.48 -14.25
C GLY A 561 16.89 -7.91 -13.80
N PHE A 562 16.07 -8.64 -14.53
CA PHE A 562 15.75 -10.01 -14.23
C PHE A 562 16.97 -10.94 -14.36
N PHE A 563 17.68 -10.91 -15.47
CA PHE A 563 18.79 -11.83 -15.75
C PHE A 563 20.08 -11.49 -15.00
N HIS A 564 20.42 -10.23 -14.86
CA HIS A 564 21.70 -9.83 -14.27
C HIS A 564 21.64 -9.45 -12.78
N ILE A 565 20.44 -9.27 -12.22
CA ILE A 565 20.24 -9.05 -10.78
C ILE A 565 19.56 -10.26 -10.16
N GLY A 566 18.31 -10.51 -10.53
CA GLY A 566 17.46 -11.50 -9.90
C GLY A 566 18.03 -12.93 -9.99
N MET A 567 18.45 -13.35 -11.18
CA MET A 567 18.99 -14.69 -11.39
C MET A 567 20.34 -14.91 -10.73
N VAL A 568 21.21 -13.91 -10.77
CA VAL A 568 22.52 -13.96 -10.10
C VAL A 568 22.37 -14.09 -8.59
N THR A 569 21.42 -13.36 -7.98
CA THR A 569 21.15 -13.45 -6.55
C THR A 569 20.59 -14.83 -6.17
N ARG A 570 19.70 -15.39 -6.98
CA ARG A 570 19.13 -16.74 -6.76
C ARG A 570 20.14 -17.86 -6.95
N ASN A 571 21.13 -17.68 -7.86
CA ASN A 571 22.20 -18.66 -8.03
C ASN A 571 22.99 -18.93 -6.75
N GLU A 572 23.18 -17.91 -5.90
CA GLU A 572 23.88 -18.06 -4.59
C GLU A 572 23.21 -19.07 -3.64
N ARG A 573 21.92 -19.33 -3.83
CA ARG A 573 21.11 -20.26 -3.04
C ARG A 573 20.72 -21.52 -3.79
N ASN A 574 21.30 -21.74 -5.00
CA ASN A 574 20.89 -22.85 -5.86
C ASN A 574 19.37 -22.84 -6.15
N ALA A 575 18.83 -21.70 -6.45
CA ALA A 575 17.37 -21.46 -6.57
C ALA A 575 17.04 -20.65 -7.82
N ILE A 576 17.80 -20.81 -8.90
CA ILE A 576 17.49 -20.14 -10.18
C ILE A 576 16.13 -20.59 -10.70
N ILE A 577 15.47 -19.69 -11.43
CA ILE A 577 14.25 -20.02 -12.20
C ILE A 577 14.76 -20.40 -13.59
N GLN A 578 14.66 -21.67 -13.95
CA GLN A 578 15.11 -22.16 -15.26
C GLN A 578 14.31 -21.48 -16.38
N HIS A 579 14.98 -21.20 -17.51
CA HIS A 579 14.39 -20.61 -18.71
C HIS A 579 14.35 -21.63 -19.84
N GLY A 580 13.43 -21.45 -20.77
CA GLY A 580 13.19 -22.35 -21.89
C GLY A 580 14.20 -22.23 -23.04
N THR A 581 15.23 -21.40 -22.94
CA THR A 581 16.33 -21.28 -23.92
C THR A 581 17.65 -21.00 -23.23
N MET A 582 18.79 -21.21 -23.91
CA MET A 582 20.14 -21.07 -23.34
C MET A 582 20.34 -21.94 -22.09
N THR A 583 19.65 -23.07 -22.01
CA THR A 583 19.66 -23.99 -20.89
C THR A 583 20.21 -25.35 -21.33
N MET A 584 20.97 -25.96 -20.44
CA MET A 584 21.44 -27.35 -20.56
C MET A 584 21.02 -28.13 -19.34
N VAL A 585 20.56 -29.37 -19.54
CA VAL A 585 20.06 -30.24 -18.47
C VAL A 585 20.75 -31.61 -18.62
N ARG A 586 21.21 -32.17 -17.49
CA ARG A 586 21.70 -33.55 -17.46
C ARG A 586 20.57 -34.49 -17.79
N ARG A 587 20.74 -35.34 -18.84
CA ARG A 587 19.70 -36.23 -19.36
C ARG A 587 19.15 -37.18 -18.27
N SER A 588 20.01 -37.82 -17.49
CA SER A 588 19.57 -38.73 -16.42
C SER A 588 18.71 -38.04 -15.37
N SER A 589 19.02 -36.79 -15.01
CA SER A 589 18.20 -36.01 -14.06
C SER A 589 16.87 -35.56 -14.67
N LEU A 590 16.85 -35.26 -15.99
CA LEU A 590 15.66 -34.91 -16.74
C LEU A 590 14.69 -36.10 -16.82
N GLU A 591 15.23 -37.29 -17.15
CA GLU A 591 14.45 -38.54 -17.20
C GLU A 591 13.95 -38.96 -15.81
N GLU A 592 14.76 -38.80 -14.75
CA GLU A 592 14.39 -39.11 -13.36
C GLU A 592 13.17 -38.31 -12.89
N VAL A 593 13.07 -37.04 -13.30
CA VAL A 593 11.91 -36.20 -12.92
C VAL A 593 10.71 -36.33 -13.89
N GLY A 594 10.82 -37.16 -14.94
CA GLY A 594 9.73 -37.47 -15.88
C GLY A 594 9.64 -36.54 -17.09
N GLY A 595 10.71 -35.84 -17.45
CA GLY A 595 10.77 -34.93 -18.61
C GLY A 595 10.13 -33.58 -18.35
N TRP A 596 9.68 -32.91 -19.42
CA TRP A 596 9.00 -31.63 -19.34
C TRP A 596 7.51 -31.80 -19.02
N SER A 597 7.04 -31.08 -18.00
CA SER A 597 5.63 -31.14 -17.57
C SER A 597 4.72 -30.44 -18.58
N GLU A 598 3.68 -31.12 -19.01
CA GLU A 598 2.62 -30.56 -19.87
C GLU A 598 1.48 -29.92 -19.05
N LYS A 599 1.60 -29.87 -17.71
CA LYS A 599 0.55 -29.35 -16.79
C LYS A 599 0.57 -27.84 -16.63
N THR A 600 1.73 -27.22 -16.86
CA THR A 600 1.89 -25.76 -16.75
C THR A 600 2.36 -25.17 -18.09
N ILE A 601 2.08 -23.89 -18.30
CA ILE A 601 2.53 -23.19 -19.51
C ILE A 601 3.97 -22.67 -19.43
N THR A 602 4.67 -22.94 -18.32
CA THR A 602 6.09 -22.63 -18.06
C THR A 602 6.80 -23.92 -17.63
N GLU A 603 6.89 -24.84 -18.59
CA GLU A 603 7.49 -26.17 -18.44
C GLU A 603 8.92 -26.13 -17.93
N ASP A 604 9.65 -25.08 -18.32
CA ASP A 604 11.04 -24.81 -17.97
C ASP A 604 11.19 -24.46 -16.46
N ALA A 605 10.42 -23.51 -15.97
CA ALA A 605 10.45 -23.11 -14.56
C ALA A 605 9.98 -24.25 -13.64
N GLU A 606 8.99 -25.03 -14.07
CA GLU A 606 8.53 -26.21 -13.33
C GLU A 606 9.59 -27.31 -13.30
N LEU A 607 10.25 -27.59 -14.45
CA LEU A 607 11.35 -28.55 -14.52
C LEU A 607 12.47 -28.17 -13.54
N GLY A 608 12.88 -26.91 -13.50
CA GLY A 608 13.88 -26.45 -12.53
C GLY A 608 13.51 -26.75 -11.09
N LEU A 609 12.26 -26.50 -10.70
CA LEU A 609 11.75 -26.81 -9.36
C LEU A 609 11.76 -28.31 -9.07
N MET A 610 11.39 -29.14 -10.04
CA MET A 610 11.39 -30.61 -9.91
C MET A 610 12.81 -31.17 -9.72
N ILE A 611 13.78 -30.68 -10.51
CA ILE A 611 15.21 -31.05 -10.41
C ILE A 611 15.77 -30.66 -9.05
N PHE A 612 15.49 -29.47 -8.55
CA PHE A 612 15.88 -29.07 -7.19
C PHE A 612 15.19 -29.91 -6.12
N SER A 613 13.94 -30.30 -6.32
CA SER A 613 13.19 -31.16 -5.39
C SER A 613 13.79 -32.58 -5.32
N ALA A 614 14.44 -33.05 -6.39
CA ALA A 614 15.23 -34.27 -6.42
C ALA A 614 16.63 -34.13 -5.77
N GLY A 615 17.05 -32.90 -5.42
CA GLY A 615 18.28 -32.58 -4.69
C GLY A 615 19.48 -32.21 -5.55
N TYR A 616 19.29 -31.97 -6.84
CA TYR A 616 20.32 -31.54 -7.76
C TYR A 616 20.61 -30.03 -7.66
N GLN A 617 21.66 -29.62 -8.37
CA GLN A 617 22.16 -28.25 -8.38
C GLN A 617 22.08 -27.66 -9.79
N ALA A 618 21.99 -26.35 -9.87
CA ALA A 618 22.13 -25.57 -11.08
C ALA A 618 23.36 -24.66 -10.99
N VAL A 619 23.93 -24.31 -12.12
CA VAL A 619 24.97 -23.28 -12.28
C VAL A 619 24.43 -22.21 -13.23
N TYR A 620 24.53 -20.96 -12.82
CA TYR A 620 24.14 -19.81 -13.64
C TYR A 620 25.32 -18.90 -13.92
N THR A 621 25.48 -18.51 -15.17
CA THR A 621 26.45 -17.47 -15.57
C THR A 621 25.74 -16.18 -15.95
N SER A 622 26.38 -15.03 -15.69
CA SER A 622 25.90 -13.73 -16.18
C SER A 622 26.43 -13.36 -17.56
N LYS A 623 27.35 -14.18 -18.15
CA LYS A 623 27.85 -13.97 -19.50
C LYS A 623 26.85 -14.48 -20.54
N SER A 624 26.54 -13.63 -21.52
CA SER A 624 25.70 -14.02 -22.66
C SER A 624 26.50 -14.92 -23.60
N TYR A 625 25.84 -15.94 -24.15
CA TYR A 625 26.37 -16.88 -25.15
C TYR A 625 25.45 -17.02 -26.37
N GLY A 626 24.46 -16.15 -26.49
CA GLY A 626 23.58 -16.13 -27.65
C GLY A 626 22.58 -15.00 -27.53
N LYS A 627 21.97 -14.65 -28.66
CA LYS A 627 21.02 -13.53 -28.75
C LYS A 627 19.79 -13.94 -29.55
N GLY A 628 18.62 -13.68 -28.98
CA GLY A 628 17.36 -13.85 -29.66
C GLY A 628 16.77 -12.52 -30.16
N LEU A 629 15.46 -12.51 -30.41
CA LEU A 629 14.72 -11.34 -30.86
C LEU A 629 13.73 -10.88 -29.80
N MET A 630 13.59 -9.56 -29.66
CA MET A 630 12.61 -8.92 -28.80
C MET A 630 11.20 -9.02 -29.37
N PRO A 631 10.14 -8.92 -28.54
CA PRO A 631 8.79 -8.68 -29.03
C PRO A 631 8.69 -7.38 -29.82
N ASP A 632 7.92 -7.40 -30.94
CA ASP A 632 7.80 -6.23 -31.82
C ASP A 632 6.73 -5.23 -31.36
N SER A 633 5.72 -5.69 -30.59
CA SER A 633 4.62 -4.86 -30.12
C SER A 633 4.42 -4.95 -28.60
N PHE A 634 3.75 -3.94 -28.06
CA PHE A 634 3.37 -3.97 -26.64
C PHE A 634 2.44 -5.13 -26.29
N LEU A 635 1.54 -5.50 -27.21
CA LEU A 635 0.64 -6.64 -27.02
C LEU A 635 1.43 -7.96 -26.88
N ASP A 636 2.43 -8.18 -27.73
CA ASP A 636 3.28 -9.38 -27.68
C ASP A 636 4.09 -9.43 -26.38
N TYR A 637 4.60 -8.30 -25.96
CA TYR A 637 5.31 -8.15 -24.69
C TYR A 637 4.39 -8.46 -23.49
N LYS A 638 3.15 -7.97 -23.49
CA LYS A 638 2.12 -8.30 -22.49
C LYS A 638 1.83 -9.80 -22.49
N ASN A 639 1.62 -10.42 -23.65
CA ASN A 639 1.32 -11.84 -23.79
C ASN A 639 2.44 -12.72 -23.23
N GLN A 640 3.69 -12.35 -23.47
CA GLN A 640 4.84 -13.07 -22.94
C GLN A 640 4.90 -12.97 -21.41
N ARG A 641 4.71 -11.79 -20.83
CA ARG A 641 4.71 -11.59 -19.37
C ARG A 641 3.51 -12.23 -18.71
N PHE A 642 2.36 -12.20 -19.36
CA PHE A 642 1.18 -12.91 -18.89
C PHE A 642 1.47 -14.39 -18.71
N ARG A 643 2.09 -15.04 -19.71
CA ARG A 643 2.45 -16.47 -19.62
C ARG A 643 3.37 -16.77 -18.45
N TRP A 644 4.40 -15.94 -18.25
CA TRP A 644 5.36 -16.13 -17.15
C TRP A 644 4.67 -16.04 -15.78
N ALA A 645 3.87 -14.99 -15.57
CA ALA A 645 3.18 -14.80 -14.30
C ALA A 645 2.09 -15.84 -14.05
N TYR A 646 1.33 -16.21 -15.09
CA TYR A 646 0.29 -17.24 -15.00
C TYR A 646 0.89 -18.61 -14.65
N GLY A 647 1.95 -19.02 -15.38
CA GLY A 647 2.63 -20.28 -15.13
C GLY A 647 3.29 -20.35 -13.75
N ALA A 648 3.91 -19.26 -13.30
CA ALA A 648 4.45 -19.19 -11.94
C ALA A 648 3.40 -19.43 -10.86
N MET A 649 2.17 -18.92 -11.04
CA MET A 649 1.09 -19.15 -10.09
C MET A 649 0.53 -20.60 -10.19
N GLN A 650 0.51 -21.19 -11.40
CA GLN A 650 0.20 -22.61 -11.54
C GLN A 650 1.21 -23.47 -10.78
N ILE A 651 2.52 -23.21 -10.97
CA ILE A 651 3.60 -23.94 -10.26
C ILE A 651 3.43 -23.78 -8.75
N LEU A 652 3.20 -22.55 -8.26
CA LEU A 652 3.00 -22.29 -6.83
C LEU A 652 1.82 -23.11 -6.27
N ARG A 653 0.72 -23.21 -7.01
CA ARG A 653 -0.47 -23.97 -6.61
C ARG A 653 -0.22 -25.48 -6.64
N HIS A 654 0.33 -26.01 -7.72
CA HIS A 654 0.56 -27.45 -7.88
C HIS A 654 1.61 -27.98 -6.91
N HIS A 655 2.67 -27.21 -6.64
CA HIS A 655 3.77 -27.61 -5.77
C HIS A 655 3.69 -27.00 -4.36
N ALA A 656 2.55 -26.41 -3.96
CA ALA A 656 2.37 -25.73 -2.67
C ALA A 656 2.73 -26.60 -1.45
N LYS A 657 2.40 -27.89 -1.50
CA LYS A 657 2.70 -28.84 -0.40
C LYS A 657 4.20 -29.05 -0.23
N GLY A 658 4.95 -29.19 -1.34
CA GLY A 658 6.41 -29.33 -1.35
C GLY A 658 7.11 -28.08 -0.89
N LEU A 659 6.68 -26.90 -1.38
CA LEU A 659 7.22 -25.59 -0.98
C LEU A 659 6.99 -25.28 0.50
N ARG A 660 5.86 -25.74 1.08
CA ARG A 660 5.58 -25.62 2.52
C ARG A 660 6.23 -26.72 3.38
N GLY A 661 6.97 -27.66 2.76
CA GLY A 661 7.60 -28.78 3.50
C GLY A 661 6.62 -29.85 4.00
N LYS A 662 5.40 -29.91 3.47
CA LYS A 662 4.38 -30.90 3.85
C LYS A 662 4.50 -32.22 3.09
N THR A 663 5.31 -32.26 2.04
CA THR A 663 5.66 -33.47 1.29
C THR A 663 7.18 -33.64 1.28
N PRO A 664 7.71 -34.88 1.25
CA PRO A 664 9.14 -35.13 1.19
C PRO A 664 9.73 -34.52 -0.09
N THR A 665 10.61 -33.55 0.06
CA THR A 665 11.43 -32.97 -1.02
C THR A 665 12.81 -32.67 -0.46
N LYS A 666 13.82 -32.69 -1.32
CA LYS A 666 15.19 -32.32 -0.91
C LYS A 666 15.44 -30.79 -0.97
N LEU A 667 14.37 -29.97 -1.17
CA LEU A 667 14.49 -28.52 -1.19
C LEU A 667 15.00 -27.98 0.15
N THR A 668 16.03 -27.14 0.08
CA THR A 668 16.52 -26.38 1.23
C THR A 668 15.54 -25.26 1.61
N ALA A 669 15.65 -24.73 2.83
CA ALA A 669 14.86 -23.57 3.24
C ALA A 669 15.15 -22.34 2.36
N GLY A 670 16.40 -22.14 1.94
CA GLY A 670 16.79 -21.06 1.02
C GLY A 670 16.15 -21.19 -0.36
N GLN A 671 16.10 -22.41 -0.93
CA GLN A 671 15.41 -22.64 -2.20
C GLN A 671 13.90 -22.36 -2.10
N ARG A 672 13.23 -22.85 -1.06
CA ARG A 672 11.80 -22.58 -0.82
C ARG A 672 11.51 -21.09 -0.70
N TYR A 673 12.36 -20.38 0.06
CA TYR A 673 12.26 -18.93 0.19
C TYR A 673 12.40 -18.23 -1.16
N HIS A 674 13.45 -18.51 -1.94
CA HIS A 674 13.71 -17.82 -3.20
C HIS A 674 12.68 -18.14 -4.28
N PHE A 675 12.12 -19.34 -4.31
CA PHE A 675 11.01 -19.65 -5.22
C PHE A 675 9.76 -18.84 -4.91
N VAL A 676 9.37 -18.74 -3.63
CA VAL A 676 8.22 -17.93 -3.23
C VAL A 676 8.53 -16.42 -3.36
N ALA A 677 9.69 -15.99 -2.85
CA ALA A 677 10.11 -14.59 -2.89
C ALA A 677 10.34 -14.08 -4.31
N GLY A 678 10.75 -14.94 -5.24
CA GLY A 678 10.94 -14.57 -6.65
C GLY A 678 9.65 -14.21 -7.38
N TRP A 679 8.51 -14.75 -6.94
CA TRP A 679 7.19 -14.47 -7.51
C TRP A 679 6.37 -13.47 -6.70
N LEU A 680 6.83 -13.11 -5.51
CA LEU A 680 6.10 -12.18 -4.65
C LEU A 680 5.88 -10.79 -5.25
N PRO A 681 6.81 -10.20 -6.05
CA PRO A 681 6.55 -8.94 -6.75
C PRO A 681 5.32 -9.01 -7.66
N TRP A 682 5.09 -10.16 -8.31
CA TRP A 682 3.91 -10.39 -9.15
C TRP A 682 2.62 -10.57 -8.32
N MET A 683 2.72 -11.18 -7.14
CA MET A 683 1.61 -11.24 -6.18
C MET A 683 1.26 -9.84 -5.66
N ALA A 684 2.26 -8.98 -5.45
CA ALA A 684 2.05 -7.60 -5.06
C ALA A 684 1.27 -6.80 -6.13
N ASP A 685 1.57 -6.99 -7.41
CA ASP A 685 0.80 -6.40 -8.51
C ASP A 685 -0.66 -6.90 -8.50
N GLY A 686 -0.87 -8.20 -8.22
CA GLY A 686 -2.20 -8.79 -8.06
C GLY A 686 -2.99 -8.21 -6.88
N ILE A 687 -2.35 -7.94 -5.76
CA ILE A 687 -2.98 -7.26 -4.63
C ILE A 687 -3.27 -5.80 -4.98
N ASN A 688 -2.37 -5.14 -5.71
CA ASN A 688 -2.52 -3.75 -6.10
C ASN A 688 -3.76 -3.49 -6.99
N ILE A 689 -4.14 -4.44 -7.86
CA ILE A 689 -5.37 -4.28 -8.65
C ILE A 689 -6.62 -4.28 -7.75
N VAL A 690 -6.66 -5.13 -6.71
CA VAL A 690 -7.74 -5.15 -5.72
C VAL A 690 -7.77 -3.84 -4.95
N PHE A 691 -6.59 -3.33 -4.55
CA PHE A 691 -6.48 -2.02 -3.92
C PHE A 691 -7.03 -0.90 -4.80
N ASN A 692 -6.75 -0.91 -6.11
CA ASN A 692 -7.27 0.10 -7.04
C ASN A 692 -8.79 0.07 -7.17
N PHE A 693 -9.42 -1.12 -7.19
CA PHE A 693 -10.87 -1.24 -7.12
C PHE A 693 -11.43 -0.71 -5.81
N ALA A 694 -10.80 -1.05 -4.69
CA ALA A 694 -11.20 -0.56 -3.37
C ALA A 694 -11.04 0.98 -3.27
N ALA A 695 -9.95 1.54 -3.83
CA ALA A 695 -9.70 2.96 -3.86
C ALA A 695 -10.75 3.73 -4.69
N LEU A 696 -11.14 3.19 -5.85
CA LEU A 696 -12.22 3.75 -6.65
C LEU A 696 -13.58 3.68 -5.93
N ALA A 697 -13.91 2.53 -5.32
CA ALA A 697 -15.14 2.36 -4.56
C ALA A 697 -15.19 3.34 -3.36
N TRP A 698 -14.08 3.48 -2.63
CA TRP A 698 -13.98 4.43 -1.53
C TRP A 698 -14.13 5.88 -2.00
N SER A 699 -13.47 6.23 -3.12
CA SER A 699 -13.59 7.56 -3.72
C SER A 699 -15.02 7.87 -4.16
N ILE A 700 -15.73 6.89 -4.74
CA ILE A 700 -17.16 7.05 -5.09
C ILE A 700 -17.99 7.26 -3.82
N ALA A 701 -17.73 6.50 -2.76
CA ALA A 701 -18.43 6.65 -1.49
C ALA A 701 -18.18 8.04 -0.86
N MET A 702 -16.94 8.55 -0.89
CA MET A 702 -16.62 9.92 -0.46
C MET A 702 -17.36 11.00 -1.27
N ILE A 703 -17.53 10.80 -2.58
CA ILE A 703 -18.23 11.75 -3.46
C ILE A 703 -19.73 11.71 -3.21
N THR A 704 -20.32 10.54 -2.99
CA THR A 704 -21.77 10.37 -2.83
C THR A 704 -22.26 10.60 -1.40
N MET A 705 -21.38 10.42 -0.41
CA MET A 705 -21.67 10.55 1.03
C MET A 705 -20.59 11.41 1.73
N PRO A 706 -20.40 12.67 1.34
CA PRO A 706 -19.25 13.49 1.77
C PRO A 706 -19.25 13.81 3.27
N THR A 707 -20.38 13.75 3.94
CA THR A 707 -20.51 13.98 5.39
C THR A 707 -20.33 12.71 6.24
N GLN A 708 -20.39 11.54 5.61
CA GLN A 708 -20.35 10.26 6.33
C GLN A 708 -19.04 9.48 6.09
N ILE A 709 -18.44 9.66 4.89
CA ILE A 709 -17.24 8.92 4.49
C ILE A 709 -16.10 9.88 4.25
N ASP A 710 -15.17 9.79 5.13
CA ASP A 710 -13.93 10.55 5.12
C ASP A 710 -12.84 9.93 4.24
N PRO A 711 -11.78 10.66 3.79
CA PRO A 711 -10.58 10.07 3.21
C PRO A 711 -9.99 9.00 4.15
N PRO A 712 -9.34 7.96 3.64
CA PRO A 712 -8.66 6.99 4.49
C PRO A 712 -7.63 7.68 5.40
N LEU A 713 -7.42 7.14 6.60
CA LEU A 713 -6.42 7.67 7.53
C LEU A 713 -5.05 7.81 6.83
N VAL A 714 -4.32 8.85 7.18
CA VAL A 714 -3.01 9.22 6.62
C VAL A 714 -2.09 8.01 6.45
N ILE A 715 -2.07 7.13 7.43
CA ILE A 715 -1.19 5.96 7.43
C ILE A 715 -1.47 4.99 6.27
N PHE A 716 -2.73 4.80 5.89
CA PHE A 716 -3.10 3.93 4.76
C PHE A 716 -2.74 4.55 3.40
N SER A 717 -2.49 5.84 3.36
CA SER A 717 -1.95 6.54 2.18
C SER A 717 -0.42 6.51 2.16
N VAL A 718 0.23 6.73 3.29
CA VAL A 718 1.70 6.82 3.41
C VAL A 718 2.37 5.48 3.09
N LEU A 719 1.80 4.34 3.49
CA LEU A 719 2.42 3.03 3.30
C LEU A 719 2.52 2.62 1.81
N PRO A 720 1.46 2.72 0.98
CA PRO A 720 1.57 2.49 -0.47
C PRO A 720 2.52 3.46 -1.17
N LEU A 721 2.50 4.74 -0.78
CA LEU A 721 3.43 5.74 -1.32
C LEU A 721 4.89 5.41 -0.97
N SER A 722 5.15 4.99 0.27
CA SER A 722 6.48 4.55 0.72
C SER A 722 6.97 3.33 -0.05
N LEU A 723 6.09 2.35 -0.31
CA LEU A 723 6.42 1.19 -1.14
C LEU A 723 6.80 1.61 -2.56
N PHE A 724 6.05 2.53 -3.15
CA PHE A 724 6.34 3.05 -4.48
C PHE A 724 7.70 3.76 -4.53
N ILE A 725 7.93 4.68 -3.58
CA ILE A 725 9.22 5.39 -3.45
C ILE A 725 10.36 4.40 -3.25
N PHE A 726 10.18 3.40 -2.39
CA PHE A 726 11.19 2.36 -2.12
C PHE A 726 11.53 1.56 -3.39
N LYS A 727 10.50 1.14 -4.16
CA LYS A 727 10.70 0.43 -5.44
C LYS A 727 11.49 1.28 -6.44
N ILE A 728 11.15 2.55 -6.59
CA ILE A 728 11.88 3.47 -7.49
C ILE A 728 13.33 3.66 -7.02
N ALA A 729 13.56 3.90 -5.74
CA ALA A 729 14.90 4.03 -5.17
C ALA A 729 15.73 2.77 -5.37
N LYS A 730 15.12 1.58 -5.17
CA LYS A 730 15.75 0.27 -5.42
C LYS A 730 16.18 0.16 -6.90
N VAL A 731 15.29 0.44 -7.84
CA VAL A 731 15.61 0.35 -9.28
C VAL A 731 16.78 1.29 -9.63
N ILE A 732 16.69 2.56 -9.21
CA ILE A 732 17.77 3.53 -9.48
C ILE A 732 19.10 3.05 -8.92
N TYR A 733 19.12 2.65 -7.65
CA TYR A 733 20.35 2.25 -6.97
C TYR A 733 20.93 0.94 -7.53
N LEU A 734 20.09 -0.07 -7.80
CA LEU A 734 20.56 -1.36 -8.30
C LEU A 734 21.11 -1.25 -9.71
N TYR A 735 20.43 -0.58 -10.60
CA TYR A 735 20.87 -0.46 -12.00
C TYR A 735 22.20 0.30 -12.13
N HIS A 736 22.40 1.33 -11.30
CA HIS A 736 23.68 2.06 -11.28
C HIS A 736 24.75 1.34 -10.46
N GLY A 737 24.40 0.79 -9.29
CA GLY A 737 25.34 0.17 -8.36
C GLY A 737 25.98 -1.11 -8.90
N VAL A 738 25.22 -1.90 -9.67
CA VAL A 738 25.69 -3.15 -10.30
C VAL A 738 26.22 -2.91 -11.73
N LYS A 739 26.20 -1.65 -12.22
CA LYS A 739 26.68 -1.25 -13.56
C LYS A 739 26.00 -1.98 -14.72
N ILE A 740 24.71 -2.33 -14.55
CA ILE A 740 23.94 -3.04 -15.58
C ILE A 740 23.56 -2.11 -16.72
N VAL A 741 23.33 -0.83 -16.42
CA VAL A 741 22.98 0.21 -17.38
C VAL A 741 24.02 1.31 -17.41
N GLY A 742 24.16 1.94 -18.58
CA GLY A 742 25.11 3.02 -18.78
C GLY A 742 24.56 4.41 -18.48
N SER A 743 23.24 4.57 -18.33
CA SER A 743 22.63 5.89 -18.20
C SER A 743 21.38 5.91 -17.30
N VAL A 744 21.07 7.08 -16.75
CA VAL A 744 19.81 7.34 -15.99
C VAL A 744 18.58 7.11 -16.87
N ARG A 745 18.68 7.38 -18.17
CA ARG A 745 17.58 7.18 -19.14
C ARG A 745 17.21 5.70 -19.26
N GLU A 746 18.19 4.80 -19.31
CA GLU A 746 17.95 3.35 -19.33
C GLU A 746 17.31 2.87 -18.02
N THR A 747 17.70 3.44 -16.88
CA THR A 747 17.07 3.13 -15.59
C THR A 747 15.60 3.55 -15.57
N PHE A 748 15.30 4.75 -16.07
CA PHE A 748 13.93 5.23 -16.19
C PHE A 748 13.12 4.37 -17.18
N ALA A 749 13.72 3.97 -18.28
CA ALA A 749 13.10 3.06 -19.27
C ALA A 749 12.74 1.70 -18.63
N ALA A 750 13.65 1.13 -17.84
CA ALA A 750 13.37 -0.11 -17.11
C ALA A 750 12.23 0.03 -16.12
N ALA A 751 12.16 1.13 -15.37
CA ALA A 751 11.06 1.42 -14.44
C ALA A 751 9.73 1.58 -15.19
N LEU A 752 9.72 2.32 -16.29
CA LEU A 752 8.53 2.51 -17.16
C LEU A 752 8.01 1.16 -17.67
N SER A 753 8.93 0.31 -18.19
CA SER A 753 8.57 -1.02 -18.71
C SER A 753 8.00 -1.92 -17.62
N GLY A 754 8.63 -1.97 -16.44
CA GLY A 754 8.14 -2.75 -15.30
C GLY A 754 6.76 -2.31 -14.82
N LEU A 755 6.53 -0.99 -14.72
CA LEU A 755 5.22 -0.43 -14.36
C LEU A 755 4.14 -0.74 -15.40
N ALA A 756 4.47 -0.63 -16.70
CA ALA A 756 3.53 -0.89 -17.79
C ALA A 756 2.96 -2.33 -17.80
N LEU A 757 3.67 -3.28 -17.22
CA LEU A 757 3.27 -4.68 -17.15
C LEU A 757 2.41 -5.03 -15.93
N SER A 758 2.35 -4.17 -14.91
CA SER A 758 1.73 -4.47 -13.61
C SER A 758 0.28 -4.95 -13.74
N HIS A 759 -0.55 -4.33 -14.58
CA HIS A 759 -1.94 -4.75 -14.79
C HIS A 759 -2.04 -6.15 -15.42
N THR A 760 -1.24 -6.41 -16.45
CA THR A 760 -1.20 -7.71 -17.13
C THR A 760 -0.73 -8.82 -16.18
N ILE A 761 0.31 -8.56 -15.39
CA ILE A 761 0.83 -9.47 -14.37
C ILE A 761 -0.23 -9.74 -13.29
N ALA A 762 -0.94 -8.70 -12.83
CA ALA A 762 -2.03 -8.83 -11.86
C ALA A 762 -3.14 -9.77 -12.36
N LYS A 763 -3.60 -9.59 -13.60
CA LYS A 763 -4.60 -10.48 -14.23
C LYS A 763 -4.07 -11.91 -14.33
N ALA A 764 -2.83 -12.09 -14.77
CA ALA A 764 -2.20 -13.39 -14.91
C ALA A 764 -2.08 -14.10 -13.56
N MET A 765 -1.72 -13.37 -12.50
CA MET A 765 -1.61 -13.87 -11.14
C MET A 765 -2.94 -14.46 -10.65
N TRP A 766 -4.03 -13.67 -10.71
CA TRP A 766 -5.34 -14.14 -10.26
C TRP A 766 -5.84 -15.32 -11.09
N LEU A 767 -5.71 -15.24 -12.42
CA LEU A 767 -6.13 -16.34 -13.30
C LEU A 767 -5.31 -17.61 -13.05
N GLY A 768 -4.00 -17.52 -12.87
CA GLY A 768 -3.13 -18.68 -12.59
C GLY A 768 -3.41 -19.35 -11.24
N LEU A 769 -3.90 -18.59 -10.25
CA LEU A 769 -4.31 -19.15 -8.96
C LEU A 769 -5.64 -19.92 -9.03
N PHE A 770 -6.56 -19.56 -9.94
CA PHE A 770 -7.92 -20.09 -9.93
C PHE A 770 -8.28 -20.91 -11.17
N THR A 771 -7.47 -20.86 -12.25
CA THR A 771 -7.80 -21.55 -13.51
C THR A 771 -6.66 -22.43 -14.00
N ASP A 772 -7.03 -23.43 -14.84
CA ASP A 772 -6.12 -24.27 -15.60
C ASP A 772 -6.49 -24.25 -17.09
N GLY A 773 -5.58 -24.73 -17.96
CA GLY A 773 -5.92 -25.04 -19.34
C GLY A 773 -5.99 -23.86 -20.31
N ARG A 774 -5.40 -22.70 -20.01
CA ARG A 774 -5.27 -21.64 -21.01
C ARG A 774 -4.29 -22.08 -22.11
N PRO A 775 -4.64 -21.87 -23.39
CA PRO A 775 -3.78 -22.25 -24.51
C PRO A 775 -2.50 -21.40 -24.53
N PHE A 776 -1.43 -22.02 -24.96
CA PHE A 776 -0.18 -21.34 -25.25
C PHE A 776 -0.40 -20.37 -26.44
N VAL A 777 -0.23 -19.06 -26.21
CA VAL A 777 -0.27 -18.05 -27.27
C VAL A 777 1.16 -17.74 -27.66
N ARG A 778 1.54 -18.07 -28.91
CA ARG A 778 2.85 -17.73 -29.48
C ARG A 778 3.05 -16.20 -29.45
N THR A 779 4.27 -15.76 -29.17
CA THR A 779 4.67 -14.36 -29.36
C THR A 779 5.21 -14.20 -30.79
N PRO A 780 4.50 -13.53 -31.71
CA PRO A 780 4.98 -13.30 -33.06
C PRO A 780 6.30 -12.51 -33.07
N LYS A 781 7.15 -12.81 -34.04
CA LYS A 781 8.43 -12.12 -34.27
C LYS A 781 8.50 -11.72 -35.72
N MET A 782 9.19 -10.61 -36.01
CA MET A 782 9.39 -10.07 -37.39
C MET A 782 8.07 -9.64 -38.06
N GLU A 783 7.10 -9.14 -37.31
CA GLU A 783 5.85 -8.62 -37.86
C GLU A 783 5.96 -7.12 -38.23
N GLN A 784 5.07 -6.67 -39.14
CA GLN A 784 5.00 -5.26 -39.55
C GLN A 784 4.49 -4.39 -38.40
N SER A 785 4.83 -3.08 -38.44
CA SER A 785 4.42 -2.10 -37.42
C SER A 785 2.92 -2.08 -37.19
N VAL A 786 2.52 -2.06 -35.93
CA VAL A 786 1.11 -2.01 -35.50
C VAL A 786 0.58 -0.59 -35.72
N ALA A 787 -0.61 -0.45 -36.33
CA ALA A 787 -1.28 0.84 -36.47
C ALA A 787 -1.55 1.46 -35.08
N LEU A 788 -1.37 2.78 -34.96
CA LEU A 788 -1.53 3.53 -33.69
C LEU A 788 -2.83 3.19 -32.95
N PHE A 789 -3.95 3.06 -33.68
CA PHE A 789 -5.23 2.71 -33.08
C PHE A 789 -5.21 1.31 -32.43
N LYS A 790 -4.62 0.31 -33.10
CA LYS A 790 -4.47 -1.03 -32.53
C LYS A 790 -3.52 -1.04 -31.32
N ALA A 791 -2.47 -0.22 -31.35
CA ALA A 791 -1.58 -0.05 -30.21
C ALA A 791 -2.34 0.50 -28.99
N ILE A 792 -3.09 1.61 -29.13
CA ILE A 792 -3.91 2.18 -28.05
C ILE A 792 -4.95 1.16 -27.57
N ALA A 793 -5.60 0.44 -28.47
CA ALA A 793 -6.56 -0.61 -28.11
C ALA A 793 -5.94 -1.74 -27.30
N SER A 794 -4.65 -2.04 -27.48
CA SER A 794 -3.94 -3.04 -26.68
C SER A 794 -3.77 -2.66 -25.20
N ALA A 795 -3.91 -1.37 -24.85
CA ALA A 795 -3.85 -0.83 -23.50
C ALA A 795 -5.20 -0.25 -23.04
N SER A 796 -6.33 -0.73 -23.61
CA SER A 796 -7.66 -0.17 -23.34
C SER A 796 -8.10 -0.33 -21.89
N GLU A 797 -7.86 -1.48 -21.27
CA GLU A 797 -8.19 -1.74 -19.86
C GLU A 797 -7.38 -0.82 -18.95
N GLU A 798 -6.07 -0.71 -19.19
CA GLU A 798 -5.18 0.17 -18.46
C GLU A 798 -5.59 1.64 -18.60
N THR A 799 -5.94 2.06 -19.81
CA THR A 799 -6.42 3.43 -20.09
C THR A 799 -7.71 3.73 -19.32
N LEU A 800 -8.65 2.77 -19.27
CA LEU A 800 -9.88 2.92 -18.51
C LEU A 800 -9.62 3.11 -17.01
N PHE A 801 -8.74 2.28 -16.41
CA PHE A 801 -8.35 2.43 -14.99
C PHE A 801 -7.67 3.76 -14.72
N MET A 802 -6.75 4.19 -15.58
CA MET A 802 -6.09 5.49 -15.49
C MET A 802 -7.11 6.63 -15.46
N LEU A 803 -8.02 6.64 -16.43
CA LEU A 803 -9.05 7.70 -16.53
C LEU A 803 -10.01 7.68 -15.34
N ALA A 804 -10.39 6.49 -14.84
CA ALA A 804 -11.23 6.36 -13.66
C ALA A 804 -10.55 6.93 -12.39
N LEU A 805 -9.27 6.63 -12.18
CA LEU A 805 -8.49 7.17 -11.06
C LEU A 805 -8.28 8.68 -11.18
N TRP A 806 -7.99 9.20 -12.38
CA TRP A 806 -7.86 10.63 -12.61
C TRP A 806 -9.19 11.38 -12.43
N LEU A 807 -10.29 10.79 -12.91
CA LEU A 807 -11.63 11.36 -12.73
C LEU A 807 -11.99 11.41 -11.23
N ALA A 808 -11.74 10.31 -10.48
CA ALA A 808 -11.96 10.27 -9.04
C ALA A 808 -11.15 11.36 -8.32
N ALA A 809 -9.84 11.47 -8.62
CA ALA A 809 -8.97 12.49 -8.06
C ALA A 809 -9.46 13.92 -8.39
N ALA A 810 -9.85 14.16 -9.64
CA ALA A 810 -10.35 15.47 -10.08
C ALA A 810 -11.69 15.83 -9.42
N VAL A 811 -12.65 14.88 -9.33
CA VAL A 811 -13.95 15.14 -8.70
C VAL A 811 -13.79 15.42 -7.21
N ILE A 812 -12.93 14.64 -6.52
CA ILE A 812 -12.63 14.90 -5.10
C ILE A 812 -11.98 16.29 -4.93
N TYR A 813 -11.03 16.66 -5.78
CA TYR A 813 -10.38 17.97 -5.73
C TYR A 813 -11.35 19.13 -5.95
N LEU A 814 -12.29 18.98 -6.88
CA LEU A 814 -13.24 20.05 -7.25
C LEU A 814 -14.41 20.19 -6.26
N ASN A 815 -14.86 19.10 -5.65
CA ASN A 815 -16.07 19.11 -4.81
C ASN A 815 -15.76 19.20 -3.30
N ALA A 816 -14.57 18.87 -2.88
CA ALA A 816 -14.15 19.02 -1.49
C ALA A 816 -13.14 20.15 -1.40
N PRO A 817 -13.32 21.12 -0.50
CA PRO A 817 -12.24 22.03 -0.19
C PRO A 817 -11.07 21.17 0.30
N VAL A 818 -9.91 21.27 -0.38
CA VAL A 818 -8.68 20.53 -0.01
C VAL A 818 -8.13 21.17 1.27
N GLU A 819 -8.84 20.96 2.38
CA GLU A 819 -8.53 21.56 3.65
C GLU A 819 -7.75 20.62 4.58
N THR A 820 -7.67 19.33 4.24
CA THR A 820 -7.01 18.32 5.07
C THR A 820 -5.85 17.64 4.37
N TRP A 821 -4.79 17.33 5.12
CA TRP A 821 -3.65 16.57 4.60
C TRP A 821 -4.04 15.17 4.10
N ASP A 822 -5.02 14.53 4.73
CA ASP A 822 -5.56 13.23 4.32
C ASP A 822 -6.12 13.27 2.91
N MET A 823 -6.85 14.35 2.57
CA MET A 823 -7.40 14.55 1.23
C MET A 823 -6.31 14.70 0.19
N VAL A 824 -5.30 15.54 0.47
CA VAL A 824 -4.15 15.72 -0.43
C VAL A 824 -3.40 14.39 -0.62
N LEU A 825 -3.18 13.66 0.46
CA LEU A 825 -2.52 12.35 0.40
C LEU A 825 -3.35 11.34 -0.39
N TRP A 826 -4.69 11.31 -0.19
CA TRP A 826 -5.55 10.40 -0.94
C TRP A 826 -5.54 10.69 -2.44
N ILE A 827 -5.68 11.96 -2.84
CA ILE A 827 -5.53 12.39 -4.24
C ILE A 827 -4.17 11.95 -4.79
N THR A 828 -3.10 12.14 -4.00
CA THR A 828 -1.75 11.71 -4.38
C THR A 828 -1.67 10.20 -4.58
N VAL A 829 -2.31 9.41 -3.71
CA VAL A 829 -2.40 7.95 -3.86
C VAL A 829 -3.07 7.58 -5.19
N LEU A 830 -4.23 8.18 -5.50
CA LEU A 830 -4.95 7.92 -6.76
C LEU A 830 -4.06 8.24 -7.99
N LEU A 831 -3.36 9.36 -7.96
CA LEU A 831 -2.45 9.75 -9.04
C LEU A 831 -1.25 8.81 -9.15
N VAL A 832 -0.61 8.43 -8.03
CA VAL A 832 0.51 7.48 -8.02
C VAL A 832 0.06 6.10 -8.48
N GLN A 833 -1.11 5.63 -8.04
CA GLN A 833 -1.69 4.35 -8.48
C GLN A 833 -2.10 4.34 -9.96
N SER A 834 -2.27 5.50 -10.59
CA SER A 834 -2.50 5.61 -12.04
C SER A 834 -1.23 5.43 -12.88
N LEU A 835 -0.03 5.59 -12.30
CA LEU A 835 1.24 5.56 -13.04
C LEU A 835 1.51 4.24 -13.78
N PRO A 836 1.22 3.05 -13.25
CA PRO A 836 1.33 1.80 -14.00
C PRO A 836 0.47 1.80 -15.27
N TYR A 837 -0.75 2.28 -15.18
CA TYR A 837 -1.69 2.36 -16.30
C TYR A 837 -1.27 3.41 -17.34
N PHE A 838 -0.82 4.57 -16.87
CA PHE A 838 -0.23 5.60 -17.72
C PHE A 838 1.02 5.08 -18.46
N SER A 839 1.88 4.35 -17.75
CA SER A 839 3.08 3.73 -18.32
C SER A 839 2.73 2.71 -19.41
N ALA A 840 1.68 1.91 -19.22
CA ALA A 840 1.19 0.96 -20.22
C ALA A 840 0.70 1.68 -21.47
N LEU A 841 -0.06 2.75 -21.35
CA LEU A 841 -0.52 3.57 -22.46
C LEU A 841 0.67 4.20 -23.21
N CYS A 842 1.64 4.77 -22.49
CA CYS A 842 2.85 5.34 -23.08
C CYS A 842 3.64 4.28 -23.88
N LEU A 843 3.87 3.11 -23.29
CA LEU A 843 4.65 2.06 -23.93
C LEU A 843 3.90 1.49 -25.14
N SER A 844 2.59 1.38 -25.05
CA SER A 844 1.71 0.98 -26.16
C SER A 844 1.84 1.97 -27.34
N ILE A 845 1.74 3.27 -27.07
CA ILE A 845 1.91 4.31 -28.11
C ILE A 845 3.32 4.26 -28.69
N ILE A 846 4.37 4.17 -27.87
CA ILE A 846 5.76 4.08 -28.32
C ILE A 846 5.96 2.90 -29.26
N SER A 847 5.32 1.76 -29.00
CA SER A 847 5.42 0.57 -29.85
C SER A 847 4.87 0.77 -31.27
N ALA A 848 3.96 1.76 -31.47
CA ALA A 848 3.44 2.12 -32.80
C ALA A 848 4.41 2.95 -33.65
N PHE A 849 5.53 3.40 -33.07
CA PHE A 849 6.51 4.24 -33.75
C PHE A 849 7.89 3.56 -33.87
N PRO A 850 8.02 2.49 -34.67
CA PRO A 850 9.26 1.71 -34.79
C PRO A 850 10.45 2.51 -35.35
N LYS A 851 10.21 3.67 -35.97
CA LYS A 851 11.25 4.56 -36.46
C LYS A 851 11.91 5.43 -35.38
N LEU A 852 11.37 5.44 -34.15
CA LEU A 852 12.00 6.18 -33.07
C LEU A 852 13.32 5.53 -32.66
N SER A 853 14.41 6.31 -32.73
CA SER A 853 15.75 5.80 -32.47
C SER A 853 15.97 5.39 -31.02
N ALA A 854 16.49 4.20 -30.76
CA ALA A 854 16.92 3.70 -29.46
C ALA A 854 17.89 4.63 -28.70
N ARG A 855 18.57 5.56 -29.41
CA ARG A 855 19.46 6.56 -28.78
C ARG A 855 18.77 7.45 -27.74
N ILE A 856 17.47 7.63 -27.86
CA ILE A 856 16.67 8.37 -26.84
C ILE A 856 16.83 7.72 -25.47
N VAL A 857 16.88 6.41 -25.42
CA VAL A 857 17.04 5.61 -24.19
C VAL A 857 18.51 5.40 -23.85
N THR A 858 19.32 4.92 -24.80
CA THR A 858 20.70 4.49 -24.53
C THR A 858 21.69 5.64 -24.36
N GLY A 859 21.38 6.81 -24.91
CA GLY A 859 22.26 8.00 -24.84
C GLY A 859 23.61 7.85 -25.57
N LYS A 860 23.90 6.69 -26.18
CA LYS A 860 25.15 6.45 -26.88
C LYS A 860 25.07 7.01 -28.29
N ARG A 861 26.05 7.84 -28.67
CA ARG A 861 26.31 8.13 -30.09
C ARG A 861 26.84 6.84 -30.73
N GLY A 862 26.11 6.27 -31.70
CA GLY A 862 26.55 5.10 -32.43
C GLY A 862 27.96 5.39 -33.06
N LYS A 863 28.86 4.42 -32.89
CA LYS A 863 30.09 4.36 -33.70
C LYS A 863 29.73 3.89 -35.08
#